data_e43403af272488a53fa045340d01d7b4
#
_entry.id   e43403af272488a53fa045340d01d7b4
#
_cell.length_a   1.000
_cell.length_b   1.000
_cell.length_c   1.000
_cell.angle_alpha   90.00
_cell.angle_beta   90.00
_cell.angle_gamma   90.00
#
_symmetry.space_group_name_H-M   'P 1'
#
loop_
_entity.id
_entity.type
_entity.pdbx_description
1 polymer ?
#
loop_
_entity_poly.entity_id
_entity_poly.type
_entity_poly.pdbx_seq_one_letter_code
_entity_poly.pdbx_strand_id
1 'polypeptide(L)'
;MALLSEVNGIGPKMLELFNKLNIYTTDDLVNHYPFRYDVIGKSNISSLNDGDRIVIDGCIDGNVSTIYINPKLRKIVFRINTGSYLINVSVYNKAYLKKELELGREITAIGKYEKYKNNIVCSEIRFEKLNDTPTVEPVYYTTNGLNRKFIAKIINTILDSYHCNDYIPDYLVDRYNFMSKLDALKLIHDPYDGLVLKKSKQRLKYEELFMYLFKINYLKLINNNGSNKVSKDIDIDKVNDFISRLPFSLTSDQLSSVKEIVDDLKSNRRMNRLLQGDVGSGKTIVAFIAVYANYLAGYQSALMVPTEILANQHYQEASRLFDGIMKVSLLTSSTSSKDKKIIYNKLSNREIDFIIGTQSLIQDKVMFNNLGLVITDEQHRFGVNQRDTFRNKGELPDILSMSATPIPRTYALTIYGDMDVSSIKTKPVGRKDVITYLKGTDEIMDVLIMMKKELDKHHQIYVIAPMINEEGEASVNSSVVDLEDKMNRAFGKMFKIASVHGKMDPKEKNSIMSKFEEGEVDILISTTVIEVGVNVKNATMMVIFNANLFGLSTLHQLRGRVGRNSLQSYCVLIADNKEERLAMLESCSDGFKISEYDFKNRGEGDLFGLRQSGETGLILANVKRDYELLLRVKKDVDDFMPVFMNNRSEYQLLDDVGKKLEGVN
;
A
#
# COMPACT_ATOMS: atom_id res chain seq x y z
N MET A 1 8.26 27.87 -16.51
CA MET A 1 6.85 27.52 -16.28
C MET A 1 6.03 28.77 -16.56
N ALA A 2 5.20 28.73 -17.61
CA ALA A 2 4.29 29.82 -17.92
C ALA A 2 2.97 29.61 -17.16
N LEU A 3 2.31 30.69 -16.75
CA LEU A 3 1.01 30.60 -16.11
C LEU A 3 -0.07 30.36 -17.18
N LEU A 4 -1.12 29.62 -16.83
CA LEU A 4 -2.26 29.36 -17.73
C LEU A 4 -2.96 30.66 -18.18
N SER A 5 -2.87 31.74 -17.40
CA SER A 5 -3.38 33.06 -17.74
C SER A 5 -2.71 33.72 -18.96
N GLU A 6 -1.51 33.23 -19.32
CA GLU A 6 -0.72 33.76 -20.45
C GLU A 6 -1.04 33.01 -21.75
N VAL A 7 -1.81 31.90 -21.68
CA VAL A 7 -2.14 31.08 -22.84
C VAL A 7 -3.32 31.67 -23.61
N ASN A 8 -3.13 31.91 -24.91
CA ASN A 8 -4.17 32.40 -25.77
C ASN A 8 -5.39 31.46 -25.81
N GLY A 9 -6.56 32.00 -25.55
CA GLY A 9 -7.84 31.23 -25.53
C GLY A 9 -8.31 30.83 -24.12
N ILE A 10 -7.53 31.10 -23.06
CA ILE A 10 -7.93 30.87 -21.68
C ILE A 10 -8.36 32.21 -21.05
N GLY A 11 -9.66 32.43 -20.95
CA GLY A 11 -10.22 33.60 -20.24
C GLY A 11 -10.43 33.33 -18.74
N PRO A 12 -10.76 34.36 -17.93
CA PRO A 12 -10.89 34.27 -16.48
C PRO A 12 -11.83 33.14 -16.00
N LYS A 13 -12.96 32.95 -16.67
CA LYS A 13 -13.92 31.86 -16.35
C LYS A 13 -13.32 30.46 -16.56
N MET A 14 -12.49 30.30 -17.61
CA MET A 14 -11.86 29.01 -17.88
C MET A 14 -10.74 28.76 -16.89
N LEU A 15 -10.01 29.79 -16.47
CA LEU A 15 -8.98 29.70 -15.45
C LEU A 15 -9.54 29.20 -14.11
N GLU A 16 -10.70 29.69 -13.70
CA GLU A 16 -11.41 29.20 -12.50
C GLU A 16 -11.77 27.71 -12.62
N LEU A 17 -12.14 27.23 -13.81
CA LEU A 17 -12.48 25.83 -14.04
C LEU A 17 -11.23 24.94 -14.02
N PHE A 18 -10.09 25.39 -14.56
CA PHE A 18 -8.81 24.70 -14.45
C PHE A 18 -8.29 24.67 -13.00
N ASN A 19 -8.43 25.76 -12.26
CA ASN A 19 -8.06 25.83 -10.85
C ASN A 19 -8.84 24.80 -9.98
N LYS A 20 -10.12 24.52 -10.32
CA LYS A 20 -10.91 23.46 -9.67
C LYS A 20 -10.35 22.05 -9.91
N LEU A 21 -9.53 21.88 -10.95
CA LEU A 21 -8.80 20.64 -11.26
C LEU A 21 -7.37 20.66 -10.72
N ASN A 22 -6.98 21.67 -9.93
CA ASN A 22 -5.61 21.93 -9.47
C ASN A 22 -4.61 22.11 -10.62
N ILE A 23 -5.03 22.74 -11.73
CA ILE A 23 -4.22 23.02 -12.90
C ILE A 23 -4.00 24.54 -12.94
N TYR A 24 -2.75 25.00 -12.70
CA TYR A 24 -2.38 26.41 -12.58
C TYR A 24 -1.38 26.84 -13.65
N THR A 25 -0.54 25.92 -14.12
CA THR A 25 0.55 26.18 -15.06
C THR A 25 0.37 25.39 -16.36
N THR A 26 1.13 25.77 -17.39
CA THR A 26 1.20 25.02 -18.65
C THR A 26 1.71 23.59 -18.41
N ASP A 27 2.64 23.41 -17.47
CA ASP A 27 3.19 22.10 -17.11
C ASP A 27 2.13 21.22 -16.46
N ASP A 28 1.30 21.77 -15.55
CA ASP A 28 0.20 21.03 -14.95
C ASP A 28 -0.78 20.55 -16.02
N LEU A 29 -1.08 21.39 -17.00
CA LEU A 29 -2.03 21.06 -18.07
C LEU A 29 -1.47 20.02 -19.04
N VAL A 30 -0.20 20.10 -19.42
CA VAL A 30 0.47 19.10 -20.27
C VAL A 30 0.61 17.76 -19.55
N ASN A 31 0.75 17.74 -18.22
CA ASN A 31 0.77 16.52 -17.41
C ASN A 31 -0.63 16.06 -16.97
N HIS A 32 -1.69 16.77 -17.37
CA HIS A 32 -3.06 16.30 -17.15
C HIS A 32 -3.43 15.22 -18.17
N TYR A 33 -2.92 14.02 -17.98
CA TYR A 33 -3.06 12.92 -18.94
C TYR A 33 -4.50 12.41 -19.06
N PRO A 34 -4.90 11.90 -20.25
CA PRO A 34 -6.18 11.25 -20.43
C PRO A 34 -6.29 10.00 -19.55
N PHE A 35 -7.40 9.84 -18.83
CA PHE A 35 -7.63 8.66 -18.00
C PHE A 35 -8.07 7.44 -18.82
N ARG A 36 -8.66 7.67 -20.00
CA ARG A 36 -9.00 6.62 -20.97
C ARG A 36 -8.94 7.16 -22.40
N TYR A 37 -9.02 6.23 -23.34
CA TYR A 37 -9.08 6.54 -24.78
C TYR A 37 -10.28 5.83 -25.39
N ASP A 38 -11.06 6.57 -26.18
CA ASP A 38 -12.19 6.05 -26.92
C ASP A 38 -11.75 5.79 -28.36
N VAL A 39 -11.86 4.54 -28.80
CA VAL A 39 -11.62 4.19 -30.21
C VAL A 39 -12.89 4.50 -31.00
N ILE A 40 -12.77 5.35 -32.01
CA ILE A 40 -13.87 5.77 -32.88
C ILE A 40 -13.56 5.25 -34.29
N GLY A 41 -14.21 4.15 -34.61
CA GLY A 41 -14.14 3.51 -35.92
C GLY A 41 -15.53 3.03 -36.32
N LYS A 42 -15.78 2.87 -37.62
CA LYS A 42 -17.06 2.38 -38.16
C LYS A 42 -17.41 1.03 -37.54
N SER A 43 -18.61 0.94 -36.98
CA SER A 43 -19.15 -0.30 -36.44
C SER A 43 -19.73 -1.18 -37.53
N ASN A 44 -19.49 -2.49 -37.44
CA ASN A 44 -20.20 -3.45 -38.30
C ASN A 44 -21.53 -3.80 -37.64
N ILE A 45 -22.63 -3.29 -38.21
CA ILE A 45 -23.98 -3.42 -37.66
C ILE A 45 -24.41 -4.87 -37.47
N SER A 46 -24.02 -5.73 -38.39
CA SER A 46 -24.41 -7.16 -38.39
C SER A 46 -23.85 -7.92 -37.16
N SER A 47 -22.75 -7.47 -36.60
CA SER A 47 -22.09 -8.12 -35.46
C SER A 47 -22.50 -7.54 -34.10
N LEU A 48 -23.30 -6.45 -34.05
CA LEU A 48 -23.70 -5.78 -32.82
C LEU A 48 -24.89 -6.47 -32.13
N ASN A 49 -24.82 -6.49 -30.80
CA ASN A 49 -25.91 -6.89 -29.91
C ASN A 49 -26.72 -5.68 -29.46
N ASP A 50 -27.89 -5.94 -28.81
CA ASP A 50 -28.70 -4.90 -28.22
C ASP A 50 -27.97 -4.22 -27.07
N GLY A 51 -27.94 -2.88 -27.09
CA GLY A 51 -27.23 -2.07 -26.09
C GLY A 51 -25.75 -1.82 -26.39
N ASP A 52 -25.18 -2.42 -27.41
CA ASP A 52 -23.77 -2.18 -27.78
C ASP A 52 -23.55 -0.73 -28.25
N ARG A 53 -22.32 -0.24 -28.05
CA ARG A 53 -21.91 1.05 -28.60
C ARG A 53 -21.79 0.93 -30.12
N ILE A 54 -22.43 1.87 -30.83
CA ILE A 54 -22.37 1.98 -32.28
C ILE A 54 -21.78 3.32 -32.70
N VAL A 55 -20.93 3.28 -33.72
CA VAL A 55 -20.39 4.43 -34.43
C VAL A 55 -20.64 4.21 -35.92
N ILE A 56 -21.45 5.06 -36.54
CA ILE A 56 -21.83 4.90 -37.93
C ILE A 56 -21.95 6.24 -38.62
N ASP A 57 -21.51 6.32 -39.85
CA ASP A 57 -21.68 7.47 -40.75
C ASP A 57 -22.75 7.20 -41.80
N GLY A 58 -23.40 8.25 -42.23
CA GLY A 58 -24.43 8.19 -43.25
C GLY A 58 -25.05 9.56 -43.53
N CYS A 59 -25.89 9.60 -44.51
CA CYS A 59 -26.64 10.80 -44.91
C CYS A 59 -28.00 10.84 -44.20
N ILE A 60 -28.45 11.98 -43.77
CA ILE A 60 -29.78 12.16 -43.20
C ILE A 60 -30.83 11.87 -44.28
N ASP A 61 -31.70 10.89 -44.03
CA ASP A 61 -32.77 10.46 -44.92
C ASP A 61 -34.14 10.65 -44.26
N GLY A 62 -34.90 11.58 -44.78
CA GLY A 62 -36.25 11.92 -44.30
C GLY A 62 -36.33 13.10 -43.35
N ASN A 63 -37.55 13.33 -42.86
CA ASN A 63 -37.85 14.52 -42.05
C ASN A 63 -37.29 14.38 -40.60
N VAL A 64 -36.71 15.48 -40.10
CA VAL A 64 -36.27 15.59 -38.71
C VAL A 64 -37.41 16.06 -37.84
N SER A 65 -37.92 15.23 -36.97
CA SER A 65 -39.06 15.53 -36.09
C SER A 65 -38.62 15.68 -34.64
N THR A 66 -39.33 16.55 -33.91
CA THR A 66 -39.11 16.71 -32.45
C THR A 66 -40.31 16.18 -31.71
N ILE A 67 -40.12 15.24 -30.81
CA ILE A 67 -41.12 14.65 -29.95
C ILE A 67 -40.94 15.19 -28.54
N TYR A 68 -42.00 15.79 -27.97
CA TYR A 68 -42.04 16.24 -26.59
C TYR A 68 -42.55 15.10 -25.71
N ILE A 69 -41.69 14.50 -24.88
CA ILE A 69 -42.06 13.40 -23.99
C ILE A 69 -42.65 13.98 -22.69
N ASN A 70 -42.00 15.01 -22.15
CA ASN A 70 -42.48 15.79 -21.00
C ASN A 70 -41.82 17.20 -21.03
N PRO A 71 -42.21 18.15 -20.13
CA PRO A 71 -41.63 19.51 -20.13
C PRO A 71 -40.10 19.61 -20.05
N LYS A 72 -39.44 18.58 -19.49
CA LYS A 72 -38.00 18.54 -19.31
C LYS A 72 -37.27 17.61 -20.31
N LEU A 73 -38.01 16.78 -21.07
CA LEU A 73 -37.43 15.76 -21.96
C LEU A 73 -37.96 15.90 -23.38
N ARG A 74 -37.06 16.33 -24.27
CA ARG A 74 -37.33 16.47 -25.70
C ARG A 74 -36.49 15.46 -26.46
N LYS A 75 -37.04 14.82 -27.50
CA LYS A 75 -36.39 13.83 -28.33
C LYS A 75 -36.45 14.31 -29.79
N ILE A 76 -35.29 14.40 -30.45
CA ILE A 76 -35.22 14.57 -31.90
C ILE A 76 -35.13 13.17 -32.51
N VAL A 77 -35.91 12.89 -33.54
CA VAL A 77 -35.86 11.62 -34.28
C VAL A 77 -35.72 11.92 -35.77
N PHE A 78 -34.80 11.21 -36.40
CA PHE A 78 -34.55 11.21 -37.83
C PHE A 78 -33.96 9.87 -38.27
N ARG A 79 -33.82 9.64 -39.59
CA ARG A 79 -33.17 8.47 -40.16
C ARG A 79 -31.87 8.84 -40.79
N ILE A 80 -30.95 7.89 -40.80
CA ILE A 80 -29.68 7.95 -41.55
C ILE A 80 -29.65 6.80 -42.55
N ASN A 81 -29.17 7.08 -43.75
CA ASN A 81 -28.88 6.12 -44.78
C ASN A 81 -27.36 5.94 -44.87
N THR A 82 -26.91 4.72 -44.59
CA THR A 82 -25.47 4.37 -44.61
C THR A 82 -25.05 3.74 -45.94
N GLY A 83 -25.95 3.74 -46.94
CA GLY A 83 -25.78 3.02 -48.20
C GLY A 83 -26.28 1.58 -48.12
N SER A 84 -26.02 0.85 -47.06
CA SER A 84 -26.44 -0.54 -46.83
C SER A 84 -27.63 -0.69 -45.90
N TYR A 85 -27.83 0.26 -45.00
CA TYR A 85 -28.85 0.21 -43.94
C TYR A 85 -29.53 1.58 -43.76
N LEU A 86 -30.84 1.52 -43.46
CA LEU A 86 -31.62 2.66 -42.97
C LEU A 86 -31.85 2.50 -41.50
N ILE A 87 -31.35 3.43 -40.68
CA ILE A 87 -31.33 3.34 -39.21
C ILE A 87 -31.99 4.59 -38.62
N ASN A 88 -32.86 4.39 -37.64
CA ASN A 88 -33.41 5.48 -36.87
C ASN A 88 -32.40 6.04 -35.86
N VAL A 89 -32.36 7.35 -35.70
CA VAL A 89 -31.52 8.02 -34.72
C VAL A 89 -32.37 8.84 -33.77
N SER A 90 -32.12 8.67 -32.50
CA SER A 90 -32.83 9.36 -31.42
C SER A 90 -31.87 10.17 -30.57
N VAL A 91 -32.08 11.48 -30.46
CA VAL A 91 -31.21 12.38 -29.69
C VAL A 91 -32.06 13.05 -28.61
N TYR A 92 -31.63 12.99 -27.35
CA TYR A 92 -32.33 13.58 -26.22
C TYR A 92 -31.73 14.92 -25.81
N ASN A 93 -32.58 15.88 -25.46
CA ASN A 93 -32.27 17.19 -24.87
C ASN A 93 -31.26 18.08 -25.63
N LYS A 94 -31.08 17.84 -26.93
CA LYS A 94 -30.18 18.64 -27.80
C LYS A 94 -30.95 19.35 -28.90
N ALA A 95 -32.01 20.08 -28.54
CA ALA A 95 -32.90 20.74 -29.52
C ALA A 95 -32.20 21.73 -30.47
N TYR A 96 -31.05 22.28 -30.05
CA TYR A 96 -30.25 23.18 -30.85
C TYR A 96 -29.70 22.51 -32.13
N LEU A 97 -29.50 21.18 -32.13
CA LEU A 97 -28.97 20.44 -33.28
C LEU A 97 -29.96 20.42 -34.45
N LYS A 98 -31.29 20.65 -34.19
CA LYS A 98 -32.32 20.55 -35.23
C LYS A 98 -32.04 21.47 -36.45
N LYS A 99 -31.44 22.64 -36.23
CA LYS A 99 -31.10 23.59 -37.28
C LYS A 99 -29.98 23.10 -38.22
N GLU A 100 -29.16 22.17 -37.73
CA GLU A 100 -28.05 21.66 -38.46
C GLU A 100 -28.30 20.28 -39.11
N LEU A 101 -29.45 19.64 -38.74
CA LEU A 101 -29.83 18.32 -39.24
C LEU A 101 -30.69 18.51 -40.53
N GLU A 102 -30.02 18.77 -41.63
CA GLU A 102 -30.67 18.96 -42.96
C GLU A 102 -30.67 17.65 -43.76
N LEU A 103 -31.70 17.47 -44.62
CA LEU A 103 -31.81 16.30 -45.52
C LEU A 103 -30.59 16.20 -46.43
N GLY A 104 -30.02 15.01 -46.56
CA GLY A 104 -28.85 14.75 -47.36
C GLY A 104 -27.51 15.14 -46.70
N ARG A 105 -27.51 15.77 -45.55
CA ARG A 105 -26.26 16.10 -44.86
C ARG A 105 -25.59 14.85 -44.33
N GLU A 106 -24.29 14.73 -44.57
CA GLU A 106 -23.46 13.68 -44.01
C GLU A 106 -23.23 13.91 -42.53
N ILE A 107 -23.41 12.87 -41.73
CA ILE A 107 -23.16 12.90 -40.28
C ILE A 107 -22.57 11.57 -39.81
N THR A 108 -21.89 11.62 -38.67
CA THR A 108 -21.54 10.46 -37.89
C THR A 108 -22.37 10.45 -36.60
N ALA A 109 -23.10 9.35 -36.36
CA ALA A 109 -23.87 9.12 -35.15
C ALA A 109 -23.12 8.15 -34.22
N ILE A 110 -22.94 8.57 -32.98
CA ILE A 110 -22.28 7.78 -31.90
C ILE A 110 -23.28 7.58 -30.78
N GLY A 111 -23.55 6.32 -30.39
CA GLY A 111 -24.53 6.06 -29.35
C GLY A 111 -24.63 4.59 -28.94
N LYS A 112 -25.80 4.21 -28.39
CA LYS A 112 -26.16 2.83 -28.09
C LYS A 112 -27.14 2.31 -29.12
N TYR A 113 -26.93 1.08 -29.60
CA TYR A 113 -27.78 0.45 -30.59
C TYR A 113 -28.91 -0.31 -29.92
N GLU A 114 -30.16 0.06 -30.25
CA GLU A 114 -31.38 -0.70 -29.89
C GLU A 114 -31.74 -1.61 -31.09
N LYS A 115 -31.24 -2.82 -31.07
CA LYS A 115 -31.35 -3.78 -32.21
C LYS A 115 -32.79 -4.05 -32.60
N TYR A 116 -33.65 -4.30 -31.63
CA TYR A 116 -35.07 -4.63 -31.89
C TYR A 116 -35.89 -3.46 -32.47
N LYS A 117 -35.46 -2.23 -32.25
CA LYS A 117 -36.10 -1.03 -32.77
C LYS A 117 -35.41 -0.45 -34.00
N ASN A 118 -34.28 -1.07 -34.39
CA ASN A 118 -33.37 -0.53 -35.41
C ASN A 118 -33.11 0.98 -35.19
N ASN A 119 -32.75 1.33 -33.95
CA ASN A 119 -32.60 2.71 -33.51
C ASN A 119 -31.25 2.91 -32.79
N ILE A 120 -30.67 4.08 -32.98
CA ILE A 120 -29.50 4.53 -32.24
C ILE A 120 -29.94 5.56 -31.23
N VAL A 121 -29.75 5.28 -29.94
CA VAL A 121 -29.84 6.30 -28.90
C VAL A 121 -28.54 7.08 -28.90
N CYS A 122 -28.54 8.20 -29.64
CA CYS A 122 -27.33 8.94 -29.99
C CYS A 122 -26.89 9.85 -28.85
N SER A 123 -25.65 9.69 -28.41
CA SER A 123 -25.00 10.54 -27.41
C SER A 123 -24.24 11.71 -28.03
N GLU A 124 -23.66 11.51 -29.23
CA GLU A 124 -22.88 12.52 -29.96
C GLU A 124 -23.21 12.45 -31.46
N ILE A 125 -23.34 13.61 -32.10
CA ILE A 125 -23.43 13.74 -33.56
C ILE A 125 -22.24 14.57 -34.01
N ARG A 126 -21.54 14.10 -35.04
CA ARG A 126 -20.51 14.86 -35.77
C ARG A 126 -21.02 15.15 -37.17
N PHE A 127 -20.81 16.38 -37.62
CA PHE A 127 -21.22 16.84 -38.96
C PHE A 127 -20.10 16.63 -39.97
N GLU A 128 -19.46 15.48 -39.88
CA GLU A 128 -18.35 15.04 -40.74
C GLU A 128 -18.42 13.53 -40.89
N LYS A 129 -17.88 13.02 -41.99
CA LYS A 129 -17.76 11.58 -42.24
C LYS A 129 -16.54 11.04 -41.52
N LEU A 130 -16.62 9.82 -41.02
CA LEU A 130 -15.49 9.13 -40.43
C LEU A 130 -14.47 8.74 -41.49
N ASN A 131 -13.20 8.86 -41.16
CA ASN A 131 -12.12 8.26 -41.91
C ASN A 131 -12.24 6.71 -41.85
N ASP A 132 -11.72 6.03 -42.83
CA ASP A 132 -11.74 4.56 -42.87
C ASP A 132 -10.85 3.93 -41.80
N THR A 133 -9.84 4.67 -41.31
CA THR A 133 -9.00 4.27 -40.17
C THR A 133 -9.62 4.73 -38.88
N PRO A 134 -9.75 3.82 -37.84
CA PRO A 134 -10.23 4.20 -36.54
C PRO A 134 -9.32 5.28 -35.89
N THR A 135 -9.94 6.31 -35.32
CA THR A 135 -9.23 7.34 -34.55
C THR A 135 -9.29 7.04 -33.07
N VAL A 136 -8.23 7.38 -32.33
CA VAL A 136 -8.12 7.19 -30.89
C VAL A 136 -8.25 8.54 -30.22
N GLU A 137 -9.35 8.80 -29.53
CA GLU A 137 -9.62 10.09 -28.90
C GLU A 137 -9.35 10.05 -27.39
N PRO A 138 -8.60 11.01 -26.85
CA PRO A 138 -8.30 11.11 -25.43
C PRO A 138 -9.52 11.61 -24.64
N VAL A 139 -9.74 11.00 -23.47
CA VAL A 139 -10.82 11.39 -22.53
C VAL A 139 -10.21 11.88 -21.23
N TYR A 140 -10.45 13.16 -20.91
CA TYR A 140 -9.91 13.84 -19.73
C TYR A 140 -10.94 13.92 -18.60
N TYR A 141 -10.45 13.96 -17.36
CA TYR A 141 -11.25 14.42 -16.24
C TYR A 141 -11.60 15.90 -16.43
N THR A 142 -12.85 16.25 -16.17
CA THR A 142 -13.36 17.60 -16.37
C THR A 142 -14.27 18.01 -15.22
N THR A 143 -14.52 19.34 -15.11
CA THR A 143 -15.55 19.91 -14.23
C THR A 143 -16.74 20.41 -15.04
N ASN A 144 -17.87 20.66 -14.37
CA ASN A 144 -19.05 21.24 -15.02
C ASN A 144 -18.69 22.57 -15.69
N GLY A 145 -18.94 22.66 -17.00
CA GLY A 145 -18.64 23.83 -17.82
C GLY A 145 -17.31 23.77 -18.60
N LEU A 146 -16.45 22.79 -18.33
CA LEU A 146 -15.21 22.59 -19.07
C LEU A 146 -15.36 21.44 -20.08
N ASN A 147 -15.23 21.77 -21.39
CA ASN A 147 -15.36 20.79 -22.46
C ASN A 147 -14.04 20.04 -22.70
N ARG A 148 -14.12 18.70 -22.84
CA ARG A 148 -12.98 17.83 -23.13
C ARG A 148 -12.24 18.19 -24.42
N LYS A 149 -12.99 18.50 -25.49
CA LYS A 149 -12.40 18.95 -26.77
C LYS A 149 -11.65 20.27 -26.62
N PHE A 150 -12.09 21.15 -25.73
CA PHE A 150 -11.41 22.40 -25.43
C PHE A 150 -10.07 22.11 -24.71
N ILE A 151 -10.06 21.19 -23.72
CA ILE A 151 -8.82 20.79 -23.03
C ILE A 151 -7.81 20.24 -24.05
N ALA A 152 -8.23 19.29 -24.88
CA ALA A 152 -7.37 18.69 -25.92
C ALA A 152 -6.80 19.77 -26.87
N LYS A 153 -7.64 20.71 -27.32
CA LYS A 153 -7.21 21.79 -28.20
C LYS A 153 -6.15 22.69 -27.55
N ILE A 154 -6.37 23.09 -26.30
CA ILE A 154 -5.42 23.97 -25.59
C ILE A 154 -4.09 23.22 -25.35
N ILE A 155 -4.14 21.96 -24.95
CA ILE A 155 -2.94 21.13 -24.76
C ILE A 155 -2.13 21.08 -26.07
N ASN A 156 -2.77 20.77 -27.19
CA ASN A 156 -2.08 20.71 -28.49
C ASN A 156 -1.46 22.06 -28.86
N THR A 157 -2.19 23.19 -28.65
CA THR A 157 -1.65 24.52 -28.88
C THR A 157 -0.42 24.82 -28.02
N ILE A 158 -0.43 24.39 -26.75
CA ILE A 158 0.74 24.54 -25.87
C ILE A 158 1.90 23.68 -26.38
N LEU A 159 1.65 22.42 -26.74
CA LEU A 159 2.67 21.46 -27.19
C LEU A 159 3.38 21.87 -28.48
N ASP A 160 2.80 22.74 -29.31
CA ASP A 160 3.44 23.23 -30.53
C ASP A 160 4.69 24.10 -30.23
N SER A 161 4.70 24.80 -29.09
CA SER A 161 5.82 25.65 -28.66
C SER A 161 6.43 25.24 -27.31
N TYR A 162 6.07 24.03 -26.82
CA TYR A 162 6.46 23.57 -25.49
C TYR A 162 7.91 23.11 -25.43
N HIS A 163 8.66 23.68 -24.51
CA HIS A 163 10.01 23.24 -24.20
C HIS A 163 9.95 22.38 -22.92
N CYS A 164 10.23 21.10 -23.06
CA CYS A 164 10.27 20.18 -21.93
C CYS A 164 11.70 19.74 -21.61
N ASN A 165 12.01 19.67 -20.32
CA ASN A 165 13.24 19.07 -19.85
C ASN A 165 13.13 17.54 -19.92
N ASP A 166 14.09 16.86 -20.52
CA ASP A 166 14.24 15.43 -20.47
C ASP A 166 15.24 15.06 -19.37
N TYR A 167 14.80 14.26 -18.42
CA TYR A 167 15.61 13.87 -17.26
C TYR A 167 16.29 12.51 -17.44
N ILE A 168 15.96 11.76 -18.49
CA ILE A 168 16.58 10.47 -18.76
C ILE A 168 17.92 10.70 -19.47
N PRO A 169 19.03 10.11 -18.97
CA PRO A 169 20.30 10.15 -19.66
C PRO A 169 20.22 9.57 -21.08
N ASP A 170 20.91 10.22 -22.06
CA ASP A 170 20.85 9.88 -23.49
C ASP A 170 21.14 8.39 -23.75
N TYR A 171 22.12 7.82 -23.07
CA TYR A 171 22.46 6.39 -23.25
C TYR A 171 21.33 5.43 -22.84
N LEU A 172 20.42 5.85 -21.94
CA LEU A 172 19.22 5.05 -21.59
C LEU A 172 18.11 5.27 -22.62
N VAL A 173 18.00 6.48 -23.18
CA VAL A 173 17.08 6.75 -24.30
C VAL A 173 17.45 5.86 -25.48
N ASP A 174 18.74 5.80 -25.83
CA ASP A 174 19.26 4.95 -26.92
C ASP A 174 19.11 3.46 -26.62
N ARG A 175 19.45 3.02 -25.40
CA ARG A 175 19.33 1.61 -24.97
C ARG A 175 17.93 1.05 -25.18
N TYR A 176 16.90 1.83 -24.86
CA TYR A 176 15.51 1.41 -24.93
C TYR A 176 14.79 1.88 -26.20
N ASN A 177 15.50 2.55 -27.10
CA ASN A 177 14.95 3.14 -28.32
C ASN A 177 13.69 3.96 -28.02
N PHE A 178 13.80 4.83 -27.03
CA PHE A 178 12.71 5.73 -26.63
C PHE A 178 12.59 6.88 -27.63
N MET A 179 11.36 7.29 -27.89
CA MET A 179 11.08 8.57 -28.55
C MET A 179 11.44 9.74 -27.65
N SER A 180 11.57 10.94 -28.21
CA SER A 180 11.77 12.15 -27.43
C SER A 180 10.62 12.37 -26.43
N LYS A 181 10.88 13.06 -25.32
CA LYS A 181 9.82 13.38 -24.35
C LYS A 181 8.71 14.19 -24.98
N LEU A 182 9.06 15.16 -25.82
CA LEU A 182 8.08 16.02 -26.49
C LEU A 182 7.16 15.22 -27.42
N ASP A 183 7.72 14.29 -28.21
CA ASP A 183 6.92 13.41 -29.07
C ASP A 183 6.02 12.50 -28.22
N ALA A 184 6.53 11.97 -27.11
CA ALA A 184 5.73 11.18 -26.20
C ALA A 184 4.56 11.95 -25.61
N LEU A 185 4.78 13.24 -25.23
CA LEU A 185 3.72 14.13 -24.75
C LEU A 185 2.70 14.44 -25.85
N LYS A 186 3.13 14.73 -27.07
CA LYS A 186 2.21 14.93 -28.20
C LYS A 186 1.36 13.70 -28.45
N LEU A 187 1.99 12.54 -28.52
CA LEU A 187 1.31 11.28 -28.83
C LEU A 187 0.42 10.71 -27.74
N ILE A 188 0.64 11.08 -26.48
CA ILE A 188 -0.30 10.70 -25.40
C ILE A 188 -1.58 11.54 -25.45
N HIS A 189 -1.50 12.78 -25.93
CA HIS A 189 -2.63 13.69 -26.05
C HIS A 189 -3.34 13.61 -27.40
N ASP A 190 -2.65 13.20 -28.45
CA ASP A 190 -3.20 13.03 -29.79
C ASP A 190 -2.65 11.76 -30.48
N PRO A 191 -3.03 10.58 -30.01
CA PRO A 191 -2.54 9.31 -30.56
C PRO A 191 -3.26 8.96 -31.85
N TYR A 192 -2.50 8.70 -32.92
CA TYR A 192 -3.06 8.21 -34.17
C TYR A 192 -3.16 6.66 -34.25
N ASP A 193 -2.49 5.95 -33.37
CA ASP A 193 -2.49 4.47 -33.32
C ASP A 193 -2.28 3.95 -31.88
N GLY A 194 -2.84 2.78 -31.58
CA GLY A 194 -2.73 2.13 -30.28
C GLY A 194 -1.32 1.68 -29.90
N LEU A 195 -0.49 1.27 -30.87
CA LEU A 195 0.90 0.88 -30.62
C LEU A 195 1.76 2.09 -30.27
N VAL A 196 1.55 3.19 -30.95
CA VAL A 196 2.24 4.45 -30.68
C VAL A 196 1.87 4.98 -29.30
N LEU A 197 0.58 4.94 -28.95
CA LEU A 197 0.10 5.30 -27.62
C LEU A 197 0.76 4.44 -26.52
N LYS A 198 0.93 3.13 -26.77
CA LYS A 198 1.60 2.24 -25.82
C LYS A 198 3.07 2.61 -25.61
N LYS A 199 3.79 2.93 -26.69
CA LYS A 199 5.20 3.37 -26.63
C LYS A 199 5.33 4.73 -25.90
N SER A 200 4.46 5.70 -26.22
CA SER A 200 4.40 6.99 -25.54
C SER A 200 4.18 6.83 -24.03
N LYS A 201 3.17 6.06 -23.64
CA LYS A 201 2.91 5.74 -22.21
C LYS A 201 4.11 5.08 -21.55
N GLN A 202 4.76 4.13 -22.20
CA GLN A 202 5.93 3.44 -21.66
C GLN A 202 7.09 4.41 -21.41
N ARG A 203 7.35 5.34 -22.36
CA ARG A 203 8.39 6.37 -22.23
C ARG A 203 8.15 7.29 -21.03
N LEU A 204 6.92 7.81 -20.90
CA LEU A 204 6.57 8.74 -19.82
C LEU A 204 6.53 8.04 -18.45
N LYS A 205 6.01 6.82 -18.37
CA LYS A 205 6.06 6.00 -17.14
C LYS A 205 7.49 5.71 -16.70
N TYR A 206 8.38 5.41 -17.65
CA TYR A 206 9.78 5.18 -17.33
C TYR A 206 10.40 6.43 -16.70
N GLU A 207 10.15 7.61 -17.24
CA GLU A 207 10.69 8.86 -16.69
C GLU A 207 10.14 9.17 -15.30
N GLU A 208 8.82 9.01 -15.08
CA GLU A 208 8.23 9.19 -13.74
C GLU A 208 8.89 8.29 -12.70
N LEU A 209 9.06 7.00 -13.02
CA LEU A 209 9.70 6.04 -12.13
C LEU A 209 11.20 6.34 -11.95
N PHE A 210 11.89 6.75 -13.02
CA PHE A 210 13.29 7.15 -12.97
C PHE A 210 13.49 8.33 -12.01
N MET A 211 12.71 9.40 -12.18
CA MET A 211 12.77 10.57 -11.33
C MET A 211 12.40 10.27 -9.88
N TYR A 212 11.42 9.43 -9.68
CA TYR A 212 11.02 8.97 -8.34
C TYR A 212 12.16 8.23 -7.63
N LEU A 213 12.74 7.22 -8.28
CA LEU A 213 13.84 6.44 -7.71
C LEU A 213 15.16 7.25 -7.62
N PHE A 214 15.43 8.14 -8.56
CA PHE A 214 16.55 9.06 -8.50
C PHE A 214 16.48 9.95 -7.25
N LYS A 215 15.34 10.59 -7.00
CA LYS A 215 15.13 11.44 -5.82
C LYS A 215 15.37 10.66 -4.51
N ILE A 216 14.82 9.44 -4.42
CA ILE A 216 15.00 8.57 -3.27
C ILE A 216 16.48 8.22 -3.05
N ASN A 217 17.18 7.75 -4.09
CA ASN A 217 18.58 7.39 -3.99
C ASN A 217 19.46 8.60 -3.69
N TYR A 218 19.11 9.75 -4.25
CA TYR A 218 19.84 11.01 -3.99
C TYR A 218 19.70 11.44 -2.52
N LEU A 219 18.47 11.46 -1.97
CA LEU A 219 18.23 11.74 -0.55
C LEU A 219 18.96 10.74 0.37
N LYS A 220 18.99 9.47 -0.01
CA LYS A 220 19.74 8.44 0.72
C LYS A 220 21.24 8.75 0.75
N LEU A 221 21.79 9.19 -0.37
CA LEU A 221 23.21 9.57 -0.46
C LEU A 221 23.53 10.82 0.36
N ILE A 222 22.68 11.84 0.33
CA ILE A 222 22.88 13.07 1.12
C ILE A 222 22.78 12.75 2.61
N ASN A 223 21.73 12.06 3.04
CA ASN A 223 21.55 11.67 4.43
C ASN A 223 22.71 10.82 4.93
N ASN A 224 23.30 9.99 4.06
CA ASN A 224 24.48 9.21 4.36
C ASN A 224 25.78 10.05 4.42
N ASN A 225 25.92 11.05 3.54
CA ASN A 225 27.13 11.89 3.48
C ASN A 225 27.11 13.06 4.48
N GLY A 226 25.90 13.49 4.91
CA GLY A 226 25.73 14.56 5.91
C GLY A 226 25.75 14.10 7.36
N SER A 227 25.71 12.79 7.62
CA SER A 227 25.74 12.27 8.97
C SER A 227 27.21 12.14 9.46
N ASN A 228 27.64 13.06 10.33
CA ASN A 228 28.87 12.92 11.11
C ASN A 228 28.72 11.89 12.23
N LYS A 229 28.10 10.74 11.94
CA LYS A 229 27.99 9.67 12.92
C LYS A 229 29.37 9.12 13.23
N VAL A 230 29.75 9.08 14.49
CA VAL A 230 30.94 8.39 14.95
C VAL A 230 30.70 6.88 14.80
N SER A 231 31.65 6.21 14.12
CA SER A 231 31.66 4.75 14.03
C SER A 231 31.66 4.13 15.43
N LYS A 232 30.79 3.15 15.64
CA LYS A 232 30.73 2.44 16.94
C LYS A 232 31.79 1.35 16.97
N ASP A 233 32.62 1.35 18.01
CA ASP A 233 33.58 0.27 18.28
C ASP A 233 32.84 -0.91 18.91
N ILE A 234 32.56 -1.94 18.12
CA ILE A 234 31.84 -3.14 18.53
C ILE A 234 32.77 -4.34 18.44
N ASP A 235 33.00 -4.98 19.57
CA ASP A 235 33.73 -6.24 19.70
C ASP A 235 32.87 -7.39 19.15
N ILE A 236 33.19 -7.85 17.94
CA ILE A 236 32.44 -8.90 17.24
C ILE A 236 32.57 -10.24 17.95
N ASP A 237 33.71 -10.52 18.59
CA ASP A 237 33.92 -11.79 19.29
C ASP A 237 32.97 -11.90 20.48
N LYS A 238 32.74 -10.81 21.20
CA LYS A 238 31.73 -10.76 22.28
C LYS A 238 30.30 -10.94 21.75
N VAL A 239 29.98 -10.39 20.59
CA VAL A 239 28.69 -10.62 19.95
C VAL A 239 28.51 -12.08 19.58
N ASN A 240 29.54 -12.71 19.00
CA ASN A 240 29.51 -14.13 18.64
C ASN A 240 29.43 -15.03 19.88
N ASP A 241 30.16 -14.71 20.95
CA ASP A 241 30.10 -15.41 22.23
C ASP A 241 28.67 -15.30 22.84
N PHE A 242 28.05 -14.13 22.81
CA PHE A 242 26.65 -13.95 23.22
C PHE A 242 25.69 -14.83 22.40
N ILE A 243 25.84 -14.86 21.06
CA ILE A 243 25.03 -15.72 20.18
C ILE A 243 25.22 -17.19 20.54
N SER A 244 26.43 -17.64 20.84
CA SER A 244 26.74 -19.04 21.18
C SER A 244 26.09 -19.50 22.49
N ARG A 245 25.80 -18.57 23.41
CA ARG A 245 25.12 -18.84 24.71
C ARG A 245 23.61 -18.88 24.62
N LEU A 246 23.02 -18.58 23.45
CA LEU A 246 21.57 -18.69 23.28
C LEU A 246 21.10 -20.14 23.42
N PRO A 247 19.93 -20.41 24.00
CA PRO A 247 19.41 -21.76 24.20
C PRO A 247 18.94 -22.44 22.89
N PHE A 248 19.19 -21.83 21.75
CA PHE A 248 18.85 -22.29 20.40
C PHE A 248 19.83 -21.74 19.37
N SER A 249 19.95 -22.42 18.23
CA SER A 249 20.78 -21.95 17.13
C SER A 249 20.02 -20.98 16.24
N LEU A 250 20.68 -19.92 15.80
CA LEU A 250 20.14 -18.98 14.82
C LEU A 250 20.11 -19.60 13.42
N THR A 251 19.09 -19.25 12.63
CA THR A 251 19.03 -19.62 11.21
C THR A 251 20.05 -18.82 10.38
N SER A 252 20.35 -19.29 9.16
CA SER A 252 21.24 -18.56 8.24
C SER A 252 20.79 -17.13 7.96
N ASP A 253 19.48 -16.94 7.79
CA ASP A 253 18.92 -15.60 7.51
C ASP A 253 18.98 -14.67 8.74
N GLN A 254 18.82 -15.24 9.95
CA GLN A 254 19.00 -14.48 11.19
C GLN A 254 20.46 -14.05 11.36
N LEU A 255 21.41 -14.96 11.13
CA LEU A 255 22.84 -14.64 11.19
C LEU A 255 23.23 -13.59 10.15
N SER A 256 22.76 -13.71 8.92
CA SER A 256 22.97 -12.70 7.87
C SER A 256 22.41 -11.35 8.27
N SER A 257 21.18 -11.32 8.82
CA SER A 257 20.53 -10.07 9.27
C SER A 257 21.29 -9.44 10.44
N VAL A 258 21.78 -10.23 11.40
CA VAL A 258 22.63 -9.74 12.49
C VAL A 258 23.92 -9.12 11.94
N LYS A 259 24.60 -9.80 11.01
CA LYS A 259 25.80 -9.29 10.38
C LYS A 259 25.55 -7.94 9.69
N GLU A 260 24.51 -7.86 8.84
CA GLU A 260 24.13 -6.63 8.15
C GLU A 260 23.87 -5.47 9.14
N ILE A 261 23.17 -5.73 10.25
CA ILE A 261 22.87 -4.73 11.27
C ILE A 261 24.13 -4.30 12.01
N VAL A 262 25.01 -5.24 12.39
CA VAL A 262 26.26 -4.93 13.10
C VAL A 262 27.23 -4.17 12.20
N ASP A 263 27.31 -4.51 10.91
CA ASP A 263 28.10 -3.79 9.93
C ASP A 263 27.61 -2.34 9.77
N ASP A 264 26.28 -2.11 9.74
CA ASP A 264 25.68 -0.77 9.73
C ASP A 264 26.00 0.00 11.03
N LEU A 265 25.88 -0.63 12.20
CA LEU A 265 26.20 0.01 13.48
C LEU A 265 27.67 0.47 13.54
N LYS A 266 28.58 -0.31 12.98
CA LYS A 266 30.03 0.00 12.89
C LYS A 266 30.35 1.03 11.82
N SER A 267 29.46 1.26 10.87
CA SER A 267 29.69 2.22 9.79
C SER A 267 29.64 3.66 10.30
N ASN A 268 30.24 4.57 9.56
CA ASN A 268 30.13 6.02 9.78
C ASN A 268 28.82 6.61 9.23
N ARG A 269 27.90 5.76 8.77
CA ARG A 269 26.58 6.13 8.24
C ARG A 269 25.52 5.75 9.24
N ARG A 270 24.48 6.59 9.35
CA ARG A 270 23.31 6.28 10.18
C ARG A 270 22.54 5.10 9.58
N MET A 271 22.39 4.04 10.34
CA MET A 271 21.53 2.93 9.93
C MET A 271 20.07 3.37 9.85
N ASN A 272 19.40 3.06 8.76
CA ASN A 272 17.95 3.12 8.63
C ASN A 272 17.49 1.81 7.96
N ARG A 273 17.18 0.78 8.77
CA ARG A 273 16.98 -0.58 8.28
C ARG A 273 15.63 -1.16 8.68
N LEU A 274 14.97 -1.81 7.73
CA LEU A 274 13.77 -2.62 7.96
C LEU A 274 14.15 -4.09 8.10
N LEU A 275 13.89 -4.68 9.26
CA LEU A 275 13.96 -6.10 9.51
C LEU A 275 12.59 -6.73 9.32
N GLN A 276 12.41 -7.46 8.24
CA GLN A 276 11.14 -8.10 7.94
C GLN A 276 11.24 -9.62 8.00
N GLY A 277 10.14 -10.26 8.31
CA GLY A 277 10.04 -11.71 8.33
C GLY A 277 8.67 -12.14 8.83
N ASP A 278 8.31 -13.36 8.57
CA ASP A 278 7.02 -13.93 8.98
C ASP A 278 6.81 -13.89 10.49
N VAL A 279 5.58 -14.09 10.94
CA VAL A 279 5.27 -14.21 12.38
C VAL A 279 6.05 -15.38 12.97
N GLY A 280 6.83 -15.09 14.04
CA GLY A 280 7.66 -16.09 14.70
C GLY A 280 8.93 -16.48 13.93
N SER A 281 9.39 -15.69 12.96
CA SER A 281 10.69 -15.87 12.29
C SER A 281 11.90 -15.51 13.18
N GLY A 282 11.67 -14.98 14.38
CA GLY A 282 12.71 -14.60 15.34
C GLY A 282 13.30 -13.20 15.11
N LYS A 283 12.54 -12.25 14.58
CA LYS A 283 12.95 -10.85 14.48
C LYS A 283 13.40 -10.25 15.81
N THR A 284 12.69 -10.57 16.88
CA THR A 284 12.97 -10.05 18.25
C THR A 284 14.36 -10.41 18.72
N ILE A 285 14.81 -11.66 18.50
CA ILE A 285 16.17 -12.06 18.94
C ILE A 285 17.26 -11.36 18.13
N VAL A 286 17.04 -11.13 16.83
CA VAL A 286 17.96 -10.33 15.99
C VAL A 286 18.03 -8.89 16.50
N ALA A 287 16.90 -8.30 16.85
CA ALA A 287 16.85 -6.95 17.44
C ALA A 287 17.57 -6.91 18.82
N PHE A 288 17.41 -7.92 19.67
CA PHE A 288 18.10 -7.99 20.95
C PHE A 288 19.61 -8.17 20.80
N ILE A 289 20.08 -8.91 19.79
CA ILE A 289 21.51 -8.98 19.48
C ILE A 289 22.02 -7.60 19.02
N ALA A 290 21.24 -6.85 18.24
CA ALA A 290 21.59 -5.48 17.87
C ALA A 290 21.66 -4.55 19.09
N VAL A 291 20.74 -4.69 20.07
CA VAL A 291 20.79 -3.97 21.36
C VAL A 291 22.07 -4.32 22.11
N TYR A 292 22.45 -5.59 22.17
CA TYR A 292 23.69 -6.01 22.83
C TYR A 292 24.94 -5.44 22.14
N ALA A 293 24.99 -5.47 20.83
CA ALA A 293 26.07 -4.86 20.06
C ALA A 293 26.18 -3.35 20.31
N ASN A 294 25.05 -2.64 20.36
CA ASN A 294 25.00 -1.21 20.69
C ASN A 294 25.43 -0.91 22.14
N TYR A 295 25.08 -1.79 23.08
CA TYR A 295 25.51 -1.72 24.47
C TYR A 295 27.03 -1.88 24.62
N LEU A 296 27.65 -2.83 23.91
CA LEU A 296 29.11 -3.00 23.91
C LEU A 296 29.85 -1.74 23.47
N ALA A 297 29.28 -0.98 22.53
CA ALA A 297 29.83 0.30 22.11
C ALA A 297 29.53 1.47 23.09
N GLY A 298 28.86 1.20 24.21
CA GLY A 298 28.60 2.19 25.25
C GLY A 298 27.38 3.08 25.00
N TYR A 299 26.38 2.65 24.23
CA TYR A 299 25.18 3.43 23.93
C TYR A 299 23.90 2.79 24.53
N GLN A 300 22.91 3.65 24.79
CA GLN A 300 21.59 3.23 25.21
C GLN A 300 20.75 2.80 23.99
N SER A 301 19.80 1.90 24.22
CA SER A 301 18.83 1.45 23.21
C SER A 301 17.40 1.65 23.68
N ALA A 302 16.48 1.90 22.73
CA ALA A 302 15.06 2.03 23.02
C ALA A 302 14.24 1.21 22.02
N LEU A 303 13.27 0.42 22.54
CA LEU A 303 12.30 -0.36 21.73
C LEU A 303 10.89 0.17 21.96
N MET A 304 10.28 0.67 20.89
CA MET A 304 8.88 1.11 20.90
C MET A 304 7.98 0.04 20.26
N VAL A 305 6.92 -0.29 20.98
CA VAL A 305 5.92 -1.28 20.56
C VAL A 305 4.51 -0.71 20.65
N PRO A 306 3.54 -1.23 19.86
CA PRO A 306 2.21 -0.61 19.75
C PRO A 306 1.31 -0.82 20.99
N THR A 307 1.53 -1.86 21.78
CA THR A 307 0.66 -2.19 22.92
C THR A 307 1.45 -2.46 24.20
N GLU A 308 0.81 -2.23 25.37
CA GLU A 308 1.41 -2.50 26.68
C GLU A 308 1.68 -3.99 26.90
N ILE A 309 0.80 -4.85 26.41
CA ILE A 309 0.96 -6.31 26.51
C ILE A 309 2.25 -6.73 25.84
N LEU A 310 2.47 -6.25 24.60
CA LEU A 310 3.68 -6.53 23.85
C LEU A 310 4.93 -5.94 24.52
N ALA A 311 4.81 -4.74 25.10
CA ALA A 311 5.89 -4.12 25.86
C ALA A 311 6.30 -4.96 27.08
N ASN A 312 5.32 -5.47 27.83
CA ASN A 312 5.56 -6.35 28.96
C ASN A 312 6.22 -7.67 28.53
N GLN A 313 5.74 -8.28 27.44
CA GLN A 313 6.31 -9.51 26.91
C GLN A 313 7.78 -9.34 26.52
N HIS A 314 8.09 -8.31 25.72
CA HIS A 314 9.48 -8.01 25.34
C HIS A 314 10.34 -7.65 26.53
N TYR A 315 9.79 -6.95 27.54
CA TYR A 315 10.49 -6.63 28.77
C TYR A 315 10.86 -7.90 29.54
N GLN A 316 9.94 -8.85 29.69
CA GLN A 316 10.23 -10.12 30.36
C GLN A 316 11.29 -10.95 29.61
N GLU A 317 11.18 -11.03 28.28
CA GLU A 317 12.15 -11.74 27.45
C GLU A 317 13.53 -11.09 27.52
N ALA A 318 13.60 -9.76 27.38
CA ALA A 318 14.83 -9.01 27.48
C ALA A 318 15.47 -9.09 28.87
N SER A 319 14.66 -8.98 29.94
CA SER A 319 15.18 -9.07 31.32
C SER A 319 15.79 -10.43 31.62
N ARG A 320 15.21 -11.53 31.07
CA ARG A 320 15.81 -12.88 31.20
C ARG A 320 17.08 -13.02 30.37
N LEU A 321 17.08 -12.49 29.15
CA LEU A 321 18.21 -12.65 28.23
C LEU A 321 19.44 -11.82 28.67
N PHE A 322 19.19 -10.66 29.23
CA PHE A 322 20.23 -9.71 29.63
C PHE A 322 20.49 -9.67 31.13
N ASP A 323 20.00 -10.68 31.86
CA ASP A 323 20.24 -10.78 33.30
C ASP A 323 21.75 -10.78 33.62
N GLY A 324 22.17 -9.90 34.55
CA GLY A 324 23.59 -9.71 34.89
C GLY A 324 24.45 -9.02 33.82
N ILE A 325 23.88 -8.66 32.63
CA ILE A 325 24.63 -8.01 31.54
C ILE A 325 24.35 -6.53 31.46
N MET A 326 23.05 -6.15 31.33
CA MET A 326 22.63 -4.75 31.20
C MET A 326 21.31 -4.49 31.94
N LYS A 327 21.05 -3.23 32.27
CA LYS A 327 19.81 -2.83 32.95
C LYS A 327 18.69 -2.54 31.97
N VAL A 328 17.63 -3.37 32.02
CA VAL A 328 16.43 -3.24 31.20
C VAL A 328 15.33 -2.57 32.00
N SER A 329 14.55 -1.69 31.41
CA SER A 329 13.42 -1.01 32.02
C SER A 329 12.19 -0.98 31.13
N LEU A 330 11.01 -0.81 31.74
CA LEU A 330 9.72 -0.73 31.06
C LEU A 330 9.05 0.60 31.31
N LEU A 331 8.54 1.26 30.25
CA LEU A 331 7.80 2.52 30.34
C LEU A 331 6.53 2.46 29.51
N THR A 332 5.38 2.42 30.18
CA THR A 332 4.04 2.37 29.53
C THR A 332 3.12 3.46 30.09
N SER A 333 1.90 3.55 29.57
CA SER A 333 0.90 4.49 30.12
C SER A 333 0.47 4.09 31.53
N SER A 334 0.44 2.79 31.85
CA SER A 334 0.10 2.27 33.17
C SER A 334 1.19 2.44 34.24
N THR A 335 2.43 2.80 33.86
CA THR A 335 3.52 3.10 34.80
C THR A 335 3.14 4.27 35.71
N SER A 336 3.28 4.12 37.05
CA SER A 336 2.90 5.14 37.99
C SER A 336 3.68 6.45 37.78
N SER A 337 3.09 7.59 38.15
CA SER A 337 3.76 8.90 38.02
C SER A 337 5.06 9.00 38.83
N LYS A 338 5.15 8.26 39.95
CA LYS A 338 6.36 8.18 40.79
C LYS A 338 7.46 7.40 40.06
N ASP A 339 7.11 6.23 39.52
CA ASP A 339 8.05 5.37 38.81
C ASP A 339 8.52 6.00 37.49
N LYS A 340 7.63 6.70 36.77
CA LYS A 340 8.00 7.50 35.58
C LYS A 340 9.13 8.48 35.88
N LYS A 341 9.03 9.24 36.98
CA LYS A 341 10.08 10.19 37.39
C LYS A 341 11.41 9.48 37.67
N ILE A 342 11.37 8.32 38.34
CA ILE A 342 12.56 7.53 38.66
C ILE A 342 13.20 7.02 37.34
N ILE A 343 12.38 6.52 36.41
CA ILE A 343 12.87 6.03 35.12
C ILE A 343 13.50 7.16 34.31
N TYR A 344 12.88 8.34 34.24
CA TYR A 344 13.43 9.50 33.53
C TYR A 344 14.80 9.90 34.07
N ASN A 345 14.96 10.00 35.41
CA ASN A 345 16.25 10.30 36.01
C ASN A 345 17.30 9.22 35.72
N LYS A 346 16.91 7.96 35.80
CA LYS A 346 17.81 6.84 35.51
C LYS A 346 18.27 6.79 34.06
N LEU A 347 17.38 7.15 33.12
CA LEU A 347 17.71 7.24 31.67
C LEU A 347 18.71 8.37 31.44
N SER A 348 18.47 9.56 31.97
CA SER A 348 19.36 10.72 31.80
C SER A 348 20.72 10.52 32.47
N ASN A 349 20.80 9.72 33.55
CA ASN A 349 22.03 9.39 34.27
C ASN A 349 22.75 8.16 33.73
N ARG A 350 22.25 7.52 32.61
CA ARG A 350 22.80 6.29 32.05
C ARG A 350 22.79 5.08 32.99
N GLU A 351 21.80 5.03 33.90
CA GLU A 351 21.59 3.89 34.79
C GLU A 351 20.67 2.81 34.15
N ILE A 352 20.05 3.11 33.01
CA ILE A 352 19.26 2.20 32.19
C ILE A 352 19.93 2.11 30.82
N ASP A 353 20.27 0.90 30.38
CA ASP A 353 20.94 0.63 29.10
C ASP A 353 19.92 0.36 27.99
N PHE A 354 18.83 -0.33 28.33
CA PHE A 354 17.78 -0.68 27.39
C PHE A 354 16.39 -0.37 27.96
N ILE A 355 15.59 0.41 27.24
CA ILE A 355 14.23 0.72 27.62
C ILE A 355 13.24 0.22 26.59
N ILE A 356 12.18 -0.45 27.06
CA ILE A 356 11.07 -0.93 26.25
C ILE A 356 9.82 -0.17 26.65
N GLY A 357 8.99 0.23 25.70
CA GLY A 357 7.76 0.93 26.02
C GLY A 357 6.83 1.13 24.82
N THR A 358 5.75 1.82 25.10
CA THR A 358 4.77 2.24 24.08
C THR A 358 5.06 3.68 23.63
N GLN A 359 4.08 4.38 23.08
CA GLN A 359 4.18 5.81 22.74
C GLN A 359 4.61 6.71 23.91
N SER A 360 4.63 6.20 25.14
CA SER A 360 5.16 6.91 26.31
C SER A 360 6.64 7.30 26.15
N LEU A 361 7.41 6.57 25.32
CA LEU A 361 8.81 6.86 25.01
C LEU A 361 9.02 8.15 24.19
N ILE A 362 8.00 8.59 23.47
CA ILE A 362 8.08 9.78 22.58
C ILE A 362 7.94 11.08 23.38
N GLN A 363 7.38 11.03 24.61
CA GLN A 363 7.12 12.22 25.41
C GLN A 363 8.39 13.05 25.65
N ASP A 364 8.29 14.38 25.63
CA ASP A 364 9.43 15.30 25.76
C ASP A 364 10.24 15.11 27.06
N LYS A 365 9.58 14.65 28.10
CA LYS A 365 10.19 14.38 29.40
C LYS A 365 11.15 13.19 29.42
N VAL A 366 11.09 12.34 28.40
CA VAL A 366 12.01 11.20 28.26
C VAL A 366 13.29 11.68 27.59
N MET A 367 14.32 11.86 28.39
CA MET A 367 15.64 12.29 27.95
C MET A 367 16.64 11.14 28.11
N PHE A 368 17.40 10.87 27.07
CA PHE A 368 18.48 9.88 27.07
C PHE A 368 19.83 10.57 27.28
N ASN A 369 20.76 9.87 27.92
CA ASN A 369 22.13 10.34 28.02
C ASN A 369 22.89 10.14 26.72
N ASN A 370 22.81 8.93 26.15
CA ASN A 370 23.53 8.55 24.93
C ASN A 370 22.74 7.50 24.12
N LEU A 371 21.62 7.91 23.50
CA LEU A 371 20.78 7.01 22.70
C LEU A 371 21.45 6.71 21.36
N GLY A 372 21.87 5.45 21.16
CA GLY A 372 22.54 5.01 19.93
C GLY A 372 21.68 4.14 19.01
N LEU A 373 20.61 3.50 19.53
CA LEU A 373 19.77 2.61 18.74
C LEU A 373 18.30 2.77 19.11
N VAL A 374 17.48 3.04 18.12
CA VAL A 374 16.03 3.13 18.20
C VAL A 374 15.42 1.96 17.42
N ILE A 375 14.58 1.17 18.08
CA ILE A 375 13.88 0.04 17.46
C ILE A 375 12.37 0.31 17.51
N THR A 376 11.68 0.07 16.40
CA THR A 376 10.22 0.13 16.32
C THR A 376 9.67 -1.20 15.85
N ASP A 377 8.78 -1.82 16.62
CA ASP A 377 8.07 -3.03 16.20
C ASP A 377 6.72 -2.66 15.57
N GLU A 378 6.30 -3.41 14.55
CA GLU A 378 5.08 -3.15 13.76
C GLU A 378 4.99 -1.68 13.27
N GLN A 379 6.02 -1.24 12.57
CA GLN A 379 6.22 0.14 12.11
C GLN A 379 4.95 0.79 11.51
N HIS A 380 4.13 0.03 10.80
CA HIS A 380 2.92 0.51 10.14
C HIS A 380 1.82 0.98 11.10
N ARG A 381 1.94 0.65 12.39
CA ARG A 381 1.00 1.06 13.45
C ARG A 381 1.30 2.46 14.04
N PHE A 382 2.42 3.05 13.66
CA PHE A 382 2.84 4.38 14.14
C PHE A 382 2.70 5.43 13.05
N GLY A 383 2.16 6.60 13.39
CA GLY A 383 2.11 7.74 12.49
C GLY A 383 3.51 8.26 12.12
N VAL A 384 3.63 8.94 10.98
CA VAL A 384 4.90 9.52 10.49
C VAL A 384 5.52 10.44 11.55
N ASN A 385 4.74 11.37 12.11
CA ASN A 385 5.20 12.31 13.12
C ASN A 385 5.72 11.63 14.39
N GLN A 386 5.12 10.51 14.80
CA GLN A 386 5.56 9.76 15.97
C GLN A 386 6.92 9.10 15.74
N ARG A 387 7.14 8.56 14.58
CA ARG A 387 8.42 7.96 14.18
C ARG A 387 9.51 9.01 14.12
N ASP A 388 9.24 10.15 13.52
CA ASP A 388 10.21 11.25 13.40
C ASP A 388 10.56 11.84 14.77
N THR A 389 9.58 12.03 15.65
CA THR A 389 9.85 12.47 17.04
C THR A 389 10.74 11.47 17.77
N PHE A 390 10.53 10.14 17.58
CA PHE A 390 11.34 9.13 18.22
C PHE A 390 12.75 9.07 17.63
N ARG A 391 12.88 9.26 16.32
CA ARG A 391 14.17 9.36 15.61
C ARG A 391 15.03 10.52 16.07
N ASN A 392 14.40 11.61 16.53
CA ASN A 392 15.07 12.84 16.94
C ASN A 392 15.38 12.92 18.45
N LYS A 393 15.15 11.84 19.23
CA LYS A 393 15.42 11.78 20.67
C LYS A 393 16.91 11.66 21.05
N GLY A 394 17.81 11.47 20.08
CA GLY A 394 19.25 11.38 20.26
C GLY A 394 20.02 12.12 19.18
N GLU A 395 21.31 12.29 19.35
CA GLU A 395 22.21 12.81 18.31
C GLU A 395 22.45 11.72 17.25
N LEU A 396 21.58 11.62 16.23
CA LEU A 396 21.69 10.67 15.12
C LEU A 396 21.66 9.16 15.53
N PRO A 397 20.65 8.72 16.29
CA PRO A 397 20.57 7.30 16.63
C PRO A 397 20.36 6.43 15.38
N ASP A 398 20.89 5.23 15.39
CA ASP A 398 20.59 4.20 14.38
C ASP A 398 19.14 3.73 14.52
N ILE A 399 18.50 3.41 13.39
CA ILE A 399 17.09 3.06 13.33
C ILE A 399 16.94 1.65 12.80
N LEU A 400 16.28 0.81 13.59
CA LEU A 400 15.85 -0.53 13.19
C LEU A 400 14.34 -0.65 13.29
N SER A 401 13.68 -0.76 12.16
CA SER A 401 12.24 -0.99 12.10
C SER A 401 11.94 -2.48 11.90
N MET A 402 10.95 -3.02 12.60
CA MET A 402 10.54 -4.41 12.43
C MET A 402 9.13 -4.49 11.84
N SER A 403 8.89 -5.50 11.00
CA SER A 403 7.57 -5.80 10.45
C SER A 403 7.30 -7.30 10.39
N ALA A 404 6.13 -7.74 10.87
CA ALA A 404 5.66 -9.10 10.73
C ALA A 404 4.90 -9.35 9.42
N THR A 405 4.59 -8.31 8.66
CA THR A 405 4.11 -8.44 7.29
C THR A 405 5.30 -8.39 6.35
N PRO A 406 5.73 -9.52 5.78
CA PRO A 406 6.78 -9.48 4.80
C PRO A 406 6.29 -8.73 3.54
N ILE A 407 7.09 -7.78 3.09
CA ILE A 407 6.85 -7.04 1.85
C ILE A 407 7.91 -7.51 0.86
N PRO A 408 7.58 -7.82 -0.39
CA PRO A 408 8.61 -8.13 -1.37
C PRO A 408 9.72 -7.07 -1.34
N ARG A 409 10.98 -7.49 -1.26
CA ARG A 409 12.14 -6.60 -1.00
C ARG A 409 12.16 -5.38 -1.91
N THR A 410 11.80 -5.56 -3.16
CA THR A 410 11.79 -4.48 -4.15
C THR A 410 10.72 -3.44 -3.86
N TYR A 411 9.54 -3.88 -3.41
CA TYR A 411 8.49 -2.96 -3.00
C TYR A 411 8.84 -2.23 -1.71
N ALA A 412 9.45 -2.93 -0.75
CA ALA A 412 9.92 -2.30 0.47
C ALA A 412 10.92 -1.17 0.18
N LEU A 413 11.89 -1.42 -0.71
CA LEU A 413 12.86 -0.42 -1.17
C LEU A 413 12.22 0.75 -1.94
N THR A 414 11.10 0.52 -2.62
CA THR A 414 10.39 1.57 -3.37
C THR A 414 9.50 2.42 -2.46
N ILE A 415 8.83 1.79 -1.51
CA ILE A 415 7.86 2.46 -0.62
C ILE A 415 8.58 3.18 0.53
N TYR A 416 9.59 2.54 1.10
CA TYR A 416 10.35 3.08 2.22
C TYR A 416 11.68 3.74 1.81
N GLY A 417 11.92 3.86 0.52
CA GLY A 417 12.94 4.61 -0.21
C GLY A 417 14.33 4.72 0.41
N ASP A 418 14.38 5.24 1.62
CA ASP A 418 15.59 5.51 2.39
C ASP A 418 16.04 4.36 3.31
N MET A 419 15.27 3.26 3.39
CA MET A 419 15.57 2.14 4.30
C MET A 419 16.30 0.99 3.59
N ASP A 420 17.30 0.43 4.24
CA ASP A 420 17.85 -0.87 3.87
C ASP A 420 16.96 -2.00 4.38
N VAL A 421 16.97 -3.16 3.73
CA VAL A 421 16.03 -4.25 4.04
C VAL A 421 16.77 -5.55 4.31
N SER A 422 16.60 -6.08 5.52
CA SER A 422 17.00 -7.45 5.91
C SER A 422 15.74 -8.33 5.99
N SER A 423 15.81 -9.54 5.42
CA SER A 423 14.65 -10.43 5.33
C SER A 423 14.96 -11.80 5.95
N ILE A 424 14.16 -12.21 6.93
CA ILE A 424 14.24 -13.54 7.54
C ILE A 424 13.14 -14.40 6.92
N LYS A 425 13.53 -15.29 6.00
CA LYS A 425 12.63 -16.18 5.26
C LYS A 425 12.56 -17.57 5.90
N THR A 426 13.68 -18.03 6.48
CA THR A 426 13.76 -19.35 7.13
C THR A 426 13.06 -19.36 8.47
N LYS A 427 12.25 -20.42 8.68
CA LYS A 427 11.61 -20.65 9.99
C LYS A 427 12.58 -21.31 10.95
N PRO A 428 12.54 -20.99 12.26
CA PRO A 428 13.32 -21.69 13.27
C PRO A 428 13.03 -23.20 13.30
N VAL A 429 14.05 -24.00 13.62
CA VAL A 429 13.95 -25.46 13.69
C VAL A 429 12.94 -25.91 14.75
N GLY A 430 12.18 -26.96 14.45
CA GLY A 430 11.21 -27.58 15.38
C GLY A 430 9.79 -27.02 15.32
N ARG A 431 9.53 -26.01 14.48
CA ARG A 431 8.19 -25.46 14.28
C ARG A 431 7.48 -26.18 13.15
N LYS A 432 6.25 -26.69 13.42
CA LYS A 432 5.39 -27.28 12.40
C LYS A 432 4.57 -26.21 11.67
N ASP A 433 4.31 -26.44 10.40
CA ASP A 433 3.39 -25.58 9.64
C ASP A 433 1.97 -25.71 10.17
N VAL A 434 1.25 -24.59 10.21
CA VAL A 434 -0.16 -24.56 10.58
C VAL A 434 -0.98 -25.08 9.40
N ILE A 435 -1.74 -26.15 9.62
CA ILE A 435 -2.66 -26.68 8.61
C ILE A 435 -3.87 -25.75 8.52
N THR A 436 -4.14 -25.25 7.32
CA THR A 436 -5.24 -24.32 7.09
C THR A 436 -6.38 -25.05 6.37
N TYR A 437 -7.61 -24.86 6.81
CA TYR A 437 -8.82 -25.37 6.18
C TYR A 437 -9.75 -24.24 5.79
N LEU A 438 -10.32 -24.30 4.59
CA LEU A 438 -11.36 -23.41 4.14
C LEU A 438 -12.71 -24.15 4.17
N LYS A 439 -13.61 -23.72 5.05
CA LYS A 439 -14.91 -24.33 5.31
C LYS A 439 -16.07 -23.38 4.99
N GLY A 440 -17.18 -23.91 4.50
CA GLY A 440 -18.44 -23.19 4.36
C GLY A 440 -19.19 -23.05 5.70
N THR A 441 -20.16 -22.16 5.75
CA THR A 441 -21.05 -22.04 6.93
C THR A 441 -21.93 -23.28 7.14
N ASP A 442 -22.21 -24.04 6.10
CA ASP A 442 -22.87 -25.34 6.12
C ASP A 442 -22.02 -26.45 6.78
N GLU A 443 -20.70 -26.29 6.80
CA GLU A 443 -19.74 -27.23 7.39
C GLU A 443 -19.42 -26.91 8.87
N ILE A 444 -20.19 -26.04 9.54
CA ILE A 444 -19.90 -25.58 10.91
C ILE A 444 -19.82 -26.73 11.93
N MET A 445 -20.59 -27.78 11.74
CA MET A 445 -20.58 -28.95 12.63
C MET A 445 -19.22 -29.65 12.62
N ASP A 446 -18.56 -29.75 11.47
CA ASP A 446 -17.22 -30.32 11.36
C ASP A 446 -16.21 -29.46 12.14
N VAL A 447 -16.34 -28.13 12.05
CA VAL A 447 -15.49 -27.20 12.79
C VAL A 447 -15.66 -27.37 14.30
N LEU A 448 -16.91 -27.49 14.80
CA LEU A 448 -17.18 -27.72 16.23
C LEU A 448 -16.60 -29.04 16.70
N ILE A 449 -16.65 -30.10 15.89
CA ILE A 449 -16.02 -31.39 16.18
C ILE A 449 -14.49 -31.24 16.26
N MET A 450 -13.88 -30.50 15.34
CA MET A 450 -12.45 -30.24 15.38
C MET A 450 -12.06 -29.46 16.64
N MET A 451 -12.82 -28.39 16.97
CA MET A 451 -12.64 -27.63 18.20
C MET A 451 -12.69 -28.51 19.42
N LYS A 452 -13.73 -29.36 19.53
CA LYS A 452 -13.88 -30.29 20.65
C LYS A 452 -12.67 -31.22 20.81
N LYS A 453 -12.15 -31.78 19.71
CA LYS A 453 -10.95 -32.64 19.72
C LYS A 453 -9.71 -31.94 20.28
N GLU A 454 -9.53 -30.66 20.02
CA GLU A 454 -8.40 -29.89 20.58
C GLU A 454 -8.65 -29.53 22.05
N LEU A 455 -9.88 -29.16 22.43
CA LEU A 455 -10.26 -28.87 23.81
C LEU A 455 -10.16 -30.12 24.72
N ASP A 456 -10.53 -31.30 24.22
CA ASP A 456 -10.41 -32.59 24.95
C ASP A 456 -8.92 -32.96 25.22
N LYS A 457 -7.97 -32.35 24.47
CA LYS A 457 -6.53 -32.45 24.72
C LYS A 457 -6.01 -31.35 25.66
N HIS A 458 -6.90 -30.57 26.25
CA HIS A 458 -6.58 -29.39 27.05
C HIS A 458 -5.80 -28.30 26.27
N HIS A 459 -6.00 -28.21 24.94
CA HIS A 459 -5.48 -27.12 24.13
C HIS A 459 -6.45 -25.94 24.09
N GLN A 460 -5.91 -24.76 23.88
CA GLN A 460 -6.69 -23.53 23.82
C GLN A 460 -7.01 -23.13 22.38
N ILE A 461 -8.12 -22.39 22.20
CA ILE A 461 -8.64 -22.03 20.89
C ILE A 461 -8.89 -20.51 20.83
N TYR A 462 -8.45 -19.88 19.74
CA TYR A 462 -8.88 -18.56 19.34
C TYR A 462 -10.07 -18.63 18.41
N VAL A 463 -11.07 -17.79 18.63
CA VAL A 463 -12.23 -17.61 17.75
C VAL A 463 -12.32 -16.13 17.36
N ILE A 464 -12.23 -15.83 16.08
CA ILE A 464 -12.20 -14.46 15.57
C ILE A 464 -13.51 -14.12 14.87
N ALA A 465 -14.10 -12.99 15.27
CA ALA A 465 -15.23 -12.38 14.62
C ALA A 465 -14.80 -11.12 13.81
N PRO A 466 -15.38 -10.83 12.63
CA PRO A 466 -15.11 -9.62 11.92
C PRO A 466 -15.65 -8.38 12.66
N MET A 467 -14.99 -7.23 12.48
CA MET A 467 -15.57 -5.94 12.83
C MET A 467 -16.49 -5.53 11.67
N ILE A 468 -17.80 -5.51 11.88
CA ILE A 468 -18.74 -5.04 10.89
C ILE A 468 -18.85 -3.52 11.04
N ASN A 469 -18.23 -2.78 10.12
CA ASN A 469 -18.48 -1.37 9.87
C ASN A 469 -19.39 -1.28 8.64
N GLU A 470 -20.68 -1.46 8.82
CA GLU A 470 -21.66 -1.03 7.84
C GLU A 470 -22.47 0.13 8.44
N GLU A 471 -22.77 1.12 7.61
CA GLU A 471 -23.78 2.15 7.84
C GLU A 471 -25.18 1.53 7.91
N GLY A 472 -25.42 0.76 8.92
CA GLY A 472 -26.64 0.04 9.24
C GLY A 472 -26.48 -0.66 10.56
N GLU A 473 -26.66 0.07 11.63
CA GLU A 473 -27.02 -0.29 13.02
C GLU A 473 -26.84 -1.76 13.50
N ALA A 474 -25.77 -2.44 13.16
CA ALA A 474 -25.34 -3.63 13.89
C ALA A 474 -24.02 -3.30 14.59
N SER A 475 -24.08 -2.98 15.86
CA SER A 475 -22.91 -2.62 16.67
C SER A 475 -21.88 -3.75 16.64
N VAL A 476 -20.58 -3.38 16.63
CA VAL A 476 -19.41 -4.29 16.79
C VAL A 476 -19.59 -5.29 17.93
N ASN A 477 -20.44 -4.99 18.90
CA ASN A 477 -20.79 -5.87 20.01
C ASN A 477 -21.71 -7.02 19.59
N SER A 478 -22.56 -6.90 18.58
CA SER A 478 -23.53 -7.97 18.25
C SER A 478 -22.85 -9.20 17.68
N SER A 479 -21.83 -9.07 16.84
CA SER A 479 -21.16 -10.23 16.25
C SER A 479 -20.31 -11.03 17.25
N VAL A 480 -19.63 -10.36 18.21
CA VAL A 480 -18.87 -11.04 19.27
C VAL A 480 -19.81 -11.66 20.30
N VAL A 481 -20.86 -10.94 20.72
CA VAL A 481 -21.86 -11.42 21.69
C VAL A 481 -22.64 -12.59 21.12
N ASP A 482 -23.11 -12.50 19.87
CA ASP A 482 -23.81 -13.62 19.21
C ASP A 482 -22.90 -14.86 19.08
N LEU A 483 -21.62 -14.65 18.81
CA LEU A 483 -20.67 -15.75 18.70
C LEU A 483 -20.35 -16.33 20.07
N GLU A 484 -20.26 -15.50 21.11
CA GLU A 484 -20.11 -15.92 22.50
C GLU A 484 -21.30 -16.76 22.97
N ASP A 485 -22.52 -16.31 22.67
CA ASP A 485 -23.74 -17.07 22.98
C ASP A 485 -23.77 -18.44 22.27
N LYS A 486 -23.38 -18.48 20.99
CA LYS A 486 -23.28 -19.72 20.21
C LYS A 486 -22.24 -20.69 20.82
N MET A 487 -21.05 -20.17 21.15
CA MET A 487 -19.99 -20.96 21.76
C MET A 487 -20.35 -21.41 23.16
N ASN A 488 -21.02 -20.59 23.97
CA ASN A 488 -21.53 -20.96 25.28
C ASN A 488 -22.57 -22.09 25.20
N ARG A 489 -23.45 -22.07 24.21
CA ARG A 489 -24.40 -23.16 23.96
C ARG A 489 -23.71 -24.47 23.58
N ALA A 490 -22.63 -24.37 22.75
CA ALA A 490 -21.92 -25.54 22.28
C ALA A 490 -20.96 -26.11 23.34
N PHE A 491 -20.25 -25.29 24.08
CA PHE A 491 -19.10 -25.69 24.89
C PHE A 491 -19.15 -25.19 26.35
N GLY A 492 -19.96 -24.17 26.68
CA GLY A 492 -19.92 -23.48 27.98
C GLY A 492 -20.21 -24.34 29.21
N LYS A 493 -20.80 -25.57 29.04
CA LYS A 493 -20.99 -26.53 30.15
C LYS A 493 -19.71 -27.27 30.51
N MET A 494 -18.72 -27.32 29.60
CA MET A 494 -17.52 -28.15 29.73
C MET A 494 -16.22 -27.33 29.76
N PHE A 495 -16.23 -26.17 29.12
CA PHE A 495 -15.04 -25.37 28.91
C PHE A 495 -15.29 -23.90 29.26
N LYS A 496 -14.24 -23.20 29.70
CA LYS A 496 -14.30 -21.77 30.04
C LYS A 496 -14.12 -20.91 28.81
N ILE A 497 -15.08 -20.05 28.56
CA ILE A 497 -15.13 -19.15 27.42
C ILE A 497 -15.01 -17.70 27.91
N ALA A 498 -14.22 -16.90 27.24
CA ALA A 498 -14.15 -15.47 27.48
C ALA A 498 -14.10 -14.70 26.15
N SER A 499 -14.55 -13.45 26.17
CA SER A 499 -14.54 -12.59 25.01
C SER A 499 -13.74 -11.31 25.26
N VAL A 500 -13.07 -10.79 24.20
CA VAL A 500 -12.31 -9.53 24.22
C VAL A 500 -12.62 -8.72 22.98
N HIS A 501 -13.01 -7.45 23.15
CA HIS A 501 -13.31 -6.55 22.05
C HIS A 501 -12.79 -5.12 22.29
N GLY A 502 -12.77 -4.30 21.22
CA GLY A 502 -12.17 -2.97 21.21
C GLY A 502 -12.71 -1.98 22.27
N LYS A 503 -14.00 -2.10 22.64
CA LYS A 503 -14.69 -1.17 23.56
C LYS A 503 -14.51 -1.50 25.05
N MET A 504 -13.88 -2.62 25.40
CA MET A 504 -13.63 -2.98 26.80
C MET A 504 -12.56 -2.11 27.43
N ASP A 505 -12.63 -1.95 28.78
CA ASP A 505 -11.59 -1.27 29.53
C ASP A 505 -10.23 -1.97 29.37
N PRO A 506 -9.12 -1.22 29.19
CA PRO A 506 -7.79 -1.81 29.04
C PRO A 506 -7.38 -2.76 30.18
N LYS A 507 -7.80 -2.49 31.41
CA LYS A 507 -7.50 -3.36 32.56
C LYS A 507 -8.24 -4.69 32.49
N GLU A 508 -9.51 -4.65 32.06
CA GLU A 508 -10.32 -5.84 31.87
C GLU A 508 -9.76 -6.71 30.74
N LYS A 509 -9.41 -6.09 29.60
CA LYS A 509 -8.73 -6.80 28.49
C LYS A 509 -7.46 -7.51 28.96
N ASN A 510 -6.61 -6.79 29.68
CA ASN A 510 -5.36 -7.34 30.19
C ASN A 510 -5.62 -8.52 31.15
N SER A 511 -6.62 -8.40 32.02
CA SER A 511 -6.99 -9.47 32.95
C SER A 511 -7.44 -10.74 32.22
N ILE A 512 -8.32 -10.59 31.20
CA ILE A 512 -8.80 -11.75 30.40
C ILE A 512 -7.65 -12.37 29.63
N MET A 513 -6.78 -11.57 29.04
CA MET A 513 -5.62 -12.05 28.29
C MET A 513 -4.64 -12.81 29.17
N SER A 514 -4.36 -12.31 30.41
CA SER A 514 -3.53 -13.05 31.38
C SER A 514 -4.14 -14.39 31.74
N LYS A 515 -5.45 -14.44 32.02
CA LYS A 515 -6.16 -15.69 32.31
C LYS A 515 -6.10 -16.69 31.15
N PHE A 516 -6.15 -16.21 29.92
CA PHE A 516 -5.99 -17.06 28.74
C PHE A 516 -4.55 -17.55 28.59
N GLU A 517 -3.55 -16.70 28.86
CA GLU A 517 -2.14 -17.09 28.85
C GLU A 517 -1.81 -18.12 29.94
N GLU A 518 -2.41 -17.99 31.10
CA GLU A 518 -2.26 -18.93 32.24
C GLU A 518 -3.05 -20.22 32.08
N GLY A 519 -3.87 -20.34 31.02
CA GLY A 519 -4.67 -21.54 30.73
C GLY A 519 -5.97 -21.65 31.56
N GLU A 520 -6.40 -20.55 32.21
CA GLU A 520 -7.66 -20.51 32.92
C GLU A 520 -8.90 -20.38 32.03
N VAL A 521 -8.69 -19.95 30.76
CA VAL A 521 -9.70 -19.83 29.72
C VAL A 521 -9.33 -20.76 28.58
N ASP A 522 -10.28 -21.55 28.10
CA ASP A 522 -10.07 -22.53 27.03
C ASP A 522 -10.35 -21.97 25.64
N ILE A 523 -11.39 -21.12 25.51
CA ILE A 523 -11.80 -20.50 24.26
C ILE A 523 -11.78 -18.97 24.45
N LEU A 524 -10.99 -18.28 23.63
CA LEU A 524 -10.97 -16.84 23.60
C LEU A 524 -11.62 -16.32 22.32
N ILE A 525 -12.75 -15.62 22.45
CA ILE A 525 -13.46 -14.98 21.35
C ILE A 525 -13.00 -13.53 21.23
N SER A 526 -12.61 -13.09 20.04
CA SER A 526 -12.16 -11.71 19.86
C SER A 526 -12.45 -11.18 18.47
N THR A 527 -12.36 -9.86 18.36
CA THR A 527 -12.19 -9.16 17.08
C THR A 527 -10.70 -9.16 16.69
N THR A 528 -10.31 -8.40 15.66
CA THR A 528 -8.92 -8.23 15.21
C THR A 528 -7.94 -7.71 16.28
N VAL A 529 -8.42 -7.37 17.50
CA VAL A 529 -7.58 -6.88 18.61
C VAL A 529 -6.46 -7.85 18.99
N ILE A 530 -6.64 -9.18 18.74
CA ILE A 530 -5.61 -10.20 18.99
C ILE A 530 -4.47 -10.15 17.94
N GLU A 531 -4.62 -9.37 16.90
CA GLU A 531 -3.58 -9.20 15.86
C GLU A 531 -2.22 -8.78 16.45
N VAL A 532 -2.21 -8.20 17.67
CA VAL A 532 -1.04 -7.62 18.31
C VAL A 532 -0.70 -8.32 19.63
N GLY A 533 0.38 -9.11 19.62
CA GLY A 533 1.27 -9.23 20.75
C GLY A 533 1.17 -10.42 21.69
N VAL A 534 0.08 -11.18 21.80
CA VAL A 534 0.01 -12.26 22.81
C VAL A 534 0.53 -13.58 22.29
N ASN A 535 1.45 -14.19 23.05
CA ASN A 535 2.08 -15.47 22.72
C ASN A 535 1.58 -16.57 23.66
N VAL A 536 0.47 -17.22 23.29
CA VAL A 536 -0.05 -18.35 24.08
C VAL A 536 0.46 -19.66 23.48
N LYS A 537 1.36 -20.32 24.18
CA LYS A 537 2.01 -21.56 23.70
C LYS A 537 1.04 -22.71 23.53
N ASN A 538 -0.02 -22.79 24.37
CA ASN A 538 -0.99 -23.86 24.36
C ASN A 538 -2.15 -23.67 23.36
N ALA A 539 -2.21 -22.54 22.66
CA ALA A 539 -3.22 -22.30 21.65
C ALA A 539 -2.84 -23.02 20.34
N THR A 540 -3.56 -24.06 20.00
CA THR A 540 -3.31 -24.91 18.82
C THR A 540 -4.30 -24.69 17.69
N MET A 541 -5.42 -24.00 17.93
CA MET A 541 -6.44 -23.80 16.91
C MET A 541 -6.88 -22.33 16.82
N MET A 542 -7.02 -21.85 15.59
CA MET A 542 -7.57 -20.55 15.24
C MET A 542 -8.80 -20.77 14.34
N VAL A 543 -9.95 -20.23 14.73
CA VAL A 543 -11.18 -20.27 13.93
C VAL A 543 -11.57 -18.85 13.57
N ILE A 544 -11.68 -18.54 12.29
CA ILE A 544 -11.99 -17.19 11.79
C ILE A 544 -13.32 -17.21 11.04
N PHE A 545 -14.32 -16.57 11.62
CA PHE A 545 -15.64 -16.43 10.99
C PHE A 545 -15.65 -15.29 9.97
N ASN A 546 -16.43 -15.47 8.90
CA ASN A 546 -16.54 -14.52 7.78
C ASN A 546 -15.15 -14.09 7.26
N ALA A 547 -14.29 -15.06 6.99
CA ALA A 547 -12.90 -14.84 6.60
C ALA A 547 -12.77 -13.98 5.33
N ASN A 548 -13.80 -13.95 4.49
CA ASN A 548 -13.90 -13.10 3.31
C ASN A 548 -13.89 -11.57 3.61
N LEU A 549 -14.20 -11.17 4.84
CA LEU A 549 -14.18 -9.77 5.25
C LEU A 549 -12.78 -9.28 5.68
N PHE A 550 -11.80 -10.18 5.81
CA PHE A 550 -10.45 -9.84 6.22
C PHE A 550 -9.50 -9.76 5.03
N GLY A 551 -8.49 -8.91 5.13
CA GLY A 551 -7.37 -8.90 4.21
C GLY A 551 -6.47 -10.13 4.40
N LEU A 552 -5.82 -10.59 3.31
CA LEU A 552 -4.92 -11.76 3.37
C LEU A 552 -3.78 -11.60 4.38
N SER A 553 -3.20 -10.40 4.45
CA SER A 553 -2.14 -10.09 5.42
C SER A 553 -2.62 -10.26 6.86
N THR A 554 -3.85 -9.78 7.18
CA THR A 554 -4.48 -9.94 8.50
C THR A 554 -4.74 -11.41 8.82
N LEU A 555 -5.32 -12.15 7.87
CA LEU A 555 -5.56 -13.60 8.04
C LEU A 555 -4.25 -14.37 8.28
N HIS A 556 -3.20 -14.02 7.54
CA HIS A 556 -1.88 -14.62 7.73
C HIS A 556 -1.28 -14.30 9.10
N GLN A 557 -1.39 -13.05 9.58
CA GLN A 557 -0.97 -12.66 10.92
C GLN A 557 -1.75 -13.39 12.01
N LEU A 558 -3.07 -13.52 11.87
CA LEU A 558 -3.92 -14.29 12.78
C LEU A 558 -3.51 -15.76 12.79
N ARG A 559 -3.33 -16.39 11.61
CA ARG A 559 -2.83 -17.78 11.51
C ARG A 559 -1.51 -17.96 12.25
N GLY A 560 -0.61 -16.98 12.19
CA GLY A 560 0.68 -17.00 12.87
C GLY A 560 0.60 -16.90 14.41
N ARG A 561 -0.60 -16.66 14.98
CA ARG A 561 -0.80 -16.65 16.45
C ARG A 561 -0.86 -18.05 17.05
N VAL A 562 -1.13 -19.08 16.26
CA VAL A 562 -1.04 -20.49 16.66
C VAL A 562 0.21 -21.13 16.03
N GLY A 563 0.57 -22.35 16.47
CA GLY A 563 1.75 -23.05 15.98
C GLY A 563 3.07 -22.47 16.49
N ARG A 564 3.12 -22.01 17.74
CA ARG A 564 4.32 -21.46 18.37
C ARG A 564 5.07 -22.45 19.25
N ASN A 565 4.67 -23.71 19.20
CA ASN A 565 5.27 -24.85 19.89
C ASN A 565 5.51 -25.99 18.88
N SER A 566 5.91 -27.17 19.37
CA SER A 566 6.10 -28.40 18.57
C SER A 566 4.78 -29.14 18.25
N LEU A 567 3.62 -28.66 18.79
CA LEU A 567 2.32 -29.26 18.56
C LEU A 567 1.80 -28.93 17.16
N GLN A 568 1.04 -29.86 16.57
CA GLN A 568 0.34 -29.57 15.33
C GLN A 568 -0.77 -28.54 15.59
N SER A 569 -0.81 -27.50 14.79
CA SER A 569 -1.79 -26.42 14.93
C SER A 569 -2.62 -26.26 13.68
N TYR A 570 -3.82 -25.69 13.84
CA TYR A 570 -4.84 -25.61 12.82
C TYR A 570 -5.39 -24.19 12.71
N CYS A 571 -5.66 -23.75 11.48
CA CYS A 571 -6.38 -22.51 11.19
C CYS A 571 -7.60 -22.85 10.33
N VAL A 572 -8.80 -22.53 10.79
CA VAL A 572 -10.04 -22.76 10.04
C VAL A 572 -10.62 -21.42 9.61
N LEU A 573 -10.72 -21.23 8.31
CA LEU A 573 -11.35 -20.07 7.69
C LEU A 573 -12.78 -20.43 7.32
N ILE A 574 -13.77 -19.70 7.85
CA ILE A 574 -15.18 -19.93 7.55
C ILE A 574 -15.66 -18.81 6.63
N ALA A 575 -16.15 -19.18 5.45
CA ALA A 575 -16.66 -18.24 4.45
C ALA A 575 -17.68 -18.91 3.52
N ASP A 576 -18.78 -18.21 3.21
CA ASP A 576 -19.80 -18.73 2.27
C ASP A 576 -19.28 -18.76 0.83
N ASN A 577 -18.49 -17.75 0.45
CA ASN A 577 -17.84 -17.70 -0.86
C ASN A 577 -16.39 -18.16 -0.73
N LYS A 578 -16.07 -19.27 -1.39
CA LYS A 578 -14.69 -19.79 -1.48
C LYS A 578 -13.91 -18.96 -2.50
N GLU A 579 -13.55 -17.74 -2.13
CA GLU A 579 -12.76 -16.85 -2.98
C GLU A 579 -11.34 -17.41 -3.22
N GLU A 580 -10.82 -17.22 -4.42
CA GLU A 580 -9.47 -17.69 -4.81
C GLU A 580 -8.38 -17.23 -3.84
N ARG A 581 -8.51 -16.02 -3.27
CA ARG A 581 -7.57 -15.49 -2.27
C ARG A 581 -7.54 -16.30 -0.96
N LEU A 582 -8.68 -16.88 -0.54
CA LEU A 582 -8.73 -17.73 0.66
C LEU A 582 -8.12 -19.10 0.38
N ALA A 583 -8.32 -19.63 -0.83
CA ALA A 583 -7.68 -20.88 -1.27
C ALA A 583 -6.15 -20.75 -1.32
N MET A 584 -5.62 -19.56 -1.60
CA MET A 584 -4.18 -19.28 -1.51
C MET A 584 -3.66 -19.46 -0.08
N LEU A 585 -4.40 -19.04 0.95
CA LEU A 585 -4.02 -19.25 2.36
C LEU A 585 -4.09 -20.72 2.79
N GLU A 586 -5.02 -21.50 2.23
CA GLU A 586 -5.12 -22.93 2.47
C GLU A 586 -3.94 -23.70 1.89
N SER A 587 -3.50 -23.33 0.68
CA SER A 587 -2.44 -24.04 -0.05
C SER A 587 -1.02 -23.54 0.27
N CYS A 588 -0.86 -22.35 0.86
CA CYS A 588 0.45 -21.74 1.08
C CYS A 588 0.67 -21.32 2.54
N SER A 589 1.79 -21.73 3.10
CA SER A 589 2.24 -21.34 4.46
C SER A 589 3.29 -20.22 4.45
N ASP A 590 3.83 -19.86 3.28
CA ASP A 590 4.89 -18.86 3.11
C ASP A 590 4.31 -17.43 3.11
N GLY A 591 4.63 -16.65 4.15
CA GLY A 591 4.15 -15.28 4.29
C GLY A 591 4.62 -14.33 3.18
N PHE A 592 5.81 -14.55 2.60
CA PHE A 592 6.31 -13.74 1.48
C PHE A 592 5.48 -13.98 0.21
N LYS A 593 5.17 -15.24 -0.11
CA LYS A 593 4.33 -15.60 -1.26
C LYS A 593 2.90 -15.10 -1.10
N ILE A 594 2.33 -15.22 0.10
CA ILE A 594 0.99 -14.71 0.40
C ILE A 594 0.96 -13.19 0.25
N SER A 595 1.97 -12.51 0.76
CA SER A 595 2.08 -11.06 0.65
C SER A 595 2.27 -10.60 -0.80
N GLU A 596 3.04 -11.32 -1.59
CA GLU A 596 3.20 -11.05 -3.02
C GLU A 596 1.88 -11.24 -3.79
N TYR A 597 1.13 -12.31 -3.48
CA TYR A 597 -0.19 -12.54 -4.05
C TYR A 597 -1.20 -11.46 -3.63
N ASP A 598 -1.24 -11.11 -2.34
CA ASP A 598 -2.11 -10.04 -1.81
C ASP A 598 -1.80 -8.72 -2.50
N PHE A 599 -0.52 -8.40 -2.64
CA PHE A 599 -0.06 -7.19 -3.31
C PHE A 599 -0.49 -7.15 -4.78
N LYS A 600 -0.39 -8.25 -5.51
CA LYS A 600 -0.79 -8.33 -6.93
C LYS A 600 -2.31 -8.15 -7.12
N ASN A 601 -3.13 -8.59 -6.17
CA ASN A 601 -4.58 -8.70 -6.33
C ASN A 601 -5.41 -7.60 -5.65
N ARG A 602 -4.86 -6.87 -4.65
CA ARG A 602 -5.59 -5.76 -4.01
C ARG A 602 -5.78 -4.57 -4.94
N GLY A 603 -6.94 -3.89 -4.82
CA GLY A 603 -7.23 -2.61 -5.51
C GLY A 603 -6.30 -1.46 -5.11
N GLU A 604 -6.34 -0.37 -5.87
CA GLU A 604 -5.42 0.79 -5.78
C GLU A 604 -5.52 1.60 -4.46
N GLY A 605 -6.59 1.44 -3.68
CA GLY A 605 -6.91 2.33 -2.54
C GLY A 605 -6.40 1.90 -1.17
N ASP A 606 -6.10 0.60 -0.94
CA ASP A 606 -6.07 0.05 0.42
C ASP A 606 -4.69 -0.32 0.98
N LEU A 607 -3.62 -0.24 0.17
CA LEU A 607 -2.40 -0.97 0.52
C LEU A 607 -1.48 -0.31 1.52
N PHE A 608 -1.49 0.96 1.74
CA PHE A 608 -0.45 1.60 2.58
C PHE A 608 -0.83 2.95 3.11
N GLY A 609 -2.06 3.27 3.41
CA GLY A 609 -2.19 4.64 3.92
C GLY A 609 -1.30 5.62 3.12
N LEU A 610 -1.13 5.42 1.78
CA LEU A 610 -0.37 6.32 0.91
C LEU A 610 -0.89 7.75 1.00
N ARG A 611 -2.11 7.89 1.52
CA ARG A 611 -2.62 9.17 2.06
C ARG A 611 -1.87 9.66 3.31
N GLN A 612 -1.09 8.77 4.00
CA GLN A 612 -0.29 9.16 5.18
C GLN A 612 1.18 9.46 4.87
N SER A 613 1.71 9.01 3.72
CA SER A 613 3.11 9.23 3.34
C SER A 613 3.22 10.07 2.08
N GLY A 614 2.62 11.26 2.03
CA GLY A 614 2.77 12.22 0.94
C GLY A 614 2.65 11.59 -0.47
N GLU A 615 1.93 12.22 -1.36
CA GLU A 615 1.75 11.79 -2.75
C GLU A 615 3.07 11.31 -3.35
N THR A 616 3.11 10.13 -3.93
CA THR A 616 4.29 9.59 -4.64
C THR A 616 4.71 10.47 -5.83
N GLY A 617 3.89 11.45 -6.21
CA GLY A 617 4.08 12.30 -7.37
C GLY A 617 3.98 11.57 -8.71
N LEU A 618 3.57 10.30 -8.71
CA LEU A 618 3.34 9.50 -9.90
C LEU A 618 1.91 9.77 -10.41
N ILE A 619 1.79 10.17 -11.67
CA ILE A 619 0.52 10.50 -12.32
C ILE A 619 0.10 9.38 -13.27
N LEU A 620 1.05 8.88 -14.07
CA LEU A 620 0.83 7.90 -15.13
C LEU A 620 1.31 6.51 -14.74
N ALA A 621 2.45 6.43 -14.07
CA ALA A 621 3.02 5.18 -13.61
C ALA A 621 2.33 4.70 -12.32
N ASN A 622 2.15 3.39 -12.23
CA ASN A 622 1.63 2.74 -11.04
C ASN A 622 2.62 1.68 -10.57
N VAL A 623 3.13 1.83 -9.35
CA VAL A 623 4.17 0.95 -8.78
C VAL A 623 3.78 -0.54 -8.86
N LYS A 624 2.49 -0.84 -8.80
CA LYS A 624 1.95 -2.18 -8.82
C LYS A 624 1.77 -2.72 -10.24
N ARG A 625 1.05 -1.99 -11.09
CA ARG A 625 0.77 -2.41 -12.47
C ARG A 625 2.03 -2.42 -13.34
N ASP A 626 2.95 -1.51 -13.04
CA ASP A 626 4.17 -1.31 -13.81
C ASP A 626 5.41 -1.92 -13.08
N TYR A 627 5.19 -3.01 -12.31
CA TYR A 627 6.23 -3.61 -11.46
C TYR A 627 7.49 -4.05 -12.23
N GLU A 628 7.33 -4.70 -13.37
CA GLU A 628 8.48 -5.11 -14.19
C GLU A 628 9.26 -3.89 -14.72
N LEU A 629 8.53 -2.83 -15.08
CA LEU A 629 9.14 -1.57 -15.47
C LEU A 629 9.89 -0.94 -14.29
N LEU A 630 9.30 -0.94 -13.11
CA LEU A 630 9.91 -0.44 -11.88
C LEU A 630 11.24 -1.17 -11.55
N LEU A 631 11.26 -2.50 -11.67
CA LEU A 631 12.49 -3.30 -11.47
C LEU A 631 13.61 -2.90 -12.43
N ARG A 632 13.25 -2.71 -13.70
CA ARG A 632 14.18 -2.28 -14.73
C ARG A 632 14.73 -0.89 -14.44
N VAL A 633 13.84 0.07 -14.16
CA VAL A 633 14.21 1.45 -13.83
C VAL A 633 15.07 1.50 -12.58
N LYS A 634 14.75 0.68 -11.56
CA LYS A 634 15.55 0.61 -10.34
C LYS A 634 17.00 0.20 -10.65
N LYS A 635 17.17 -0.83 -11.45
CA LYS A 635 18.53 -1.26 -11.86
C LYS A 635 19.26 -0.14 -12.60
N ASP A 636 18.59 0.51 -13.56
CA ASP A 636 19.19 1.58 -14.33
C ASP A 636 19.56 2.78 -13.45
N VAL A 637 18.74 3.14 -12.46
CA VAL A 637 19.06 4.21 -11.50
C VAL A 637 20.20 3.80 -10.56
N ASP A 638 20.20 2.57 -10.05
CA ASP A 638 21.28 2.07 -9.19
C ASP A 638 22.64 2.08 -9.94
N ASP A 639 22.65 1.69 -11.21
CA ASP A 639 23.83 1.74 -12.08
C ASP A 639 24.23 3.19 -12.43
N PHE A 640 23.27 4.11 -12.57
CA PHE A 640 23.49 5.51 -12.94
C PHE A 640 23.99 6.37 -11.78
N MET A 641 23.53 6.14 -10.55
CA MET A 641 23.87 7.01 -9.41
C MET A 641 25.37 7.23 -9.19
N PRO A 642 26.25 6.21 -9.27
CA PRO A 642 27.70 6.43 -9.18
C PRO A 642 28.25 7.29 -10.31
N VAL A 643 27.73 7.12 -11.54
CA VAL A 643 28.14 7.92 -12.71
C VAL A 643 27.73 9.37 -12.51
N PHE A 644 26.50 9.61 -12.08
CA PHE A 644 25.99 10.94 -11.78
C PHE A 644 26.81 11.66 -10.69
N MET A 645 27.12 10.97 -9.59
CA MET A 645 27.88 11.57 -8.48
C MET A 645 29.30 11.98 -8.88
N ASN A 646 29.91 11.27 -9.82
CA ASN A 646 31.24 11.61 -10.34
C ASN A 646 31.20 12.71 -11.42
N ASN A 647 30.11 12.87 -12.14
CA ASN A 647 29.99 13.73 -13.32
C ASN A 647 28.76 14.67 -13.23
N ARG A 648 28.50 15.28 -12.07
CA ARG A 648 27.33 16.15 -11.84
C ARG A 648 27.17 17.26 -12.87
N SER A 649 28.27 17.81 -13.37
CA SER A 649 28.28 18.90 -14.38
C SER A 649 27.72 18.48 -15.74
N GLU A 650 27.74 17.21 -16.09
CA GLU A 650 27.17 16.68 -17.33
C GLU A 650 25.65 16.54 -17.24
N TYR A 651 25.10 16.38 -16.01
CA TYR A 651 23.70 16.14 -15.74
C TYR A 651 23.05 17.31 -14.98
N GLN A 652 23.20 18.54 -15.49
CA GLN A 652 22.78 19.76 -14.81
C GLN A 652 21.30 19.72 -14.35
N LEU A 653 20.38 19.21 -15.19
CA LEU A 653 18.96 19.12 -14.83
C LEU A 653 18.71 18.26 -13.59
N LEU A 654 19.42 17.14 -13.48
CA LEU A 654 19.32 16.25 -12.32
C LEU A 654 20.04 16.83 -11.10
N ASP A 655 21.13 17.54 -11.31
CA ASP A 655 21.86 18.25 -10.24
C ASP A 655 21.00 19.39 -9.64
N ASP A 656 20.27 20.13 -10.47
CA ASP A 656 19.32 21.15 -10.01
C ASP A 656 18.16 20.54 -9.20
N VAL A 657 17.69 19.34 -9.58
CA VAL A 657 16.70 18.60 -8.77
C VAL A 657 17.32 18.20 -7.45
N GLY A 658 18.55 17.71 -7.45
CA GLY A 658 19.27 17.33 -6.25
C GLY A 658 19.45 18.52 -5.28
N LYS A 659 19.94 19.67 -5.77
CA LYS A 659 20.12 20.89 -4.97
C LYS A 659 18.81 21.39 -4.34
N LYS A 660 17.69 21.29 -5.06
CA LYS A 660 16.37 21.62 -4.49
C LYS A 660 15.99 20.69 -3.33
N LEU A 661 16.35 19.43 -3.40
CA LEU A 661 16.12 18.47 -2.31
C LEU A 661 17.02 18.75 -1.10
N GLU A 662 18.24 19.24 -1.31
CA GLU A 662 19.15 19.68 -0.24
C GLU A 662 18.62 20.90 0.54
N GLY A 663 17.93 21.83 -0.14
CA GLY A 663 17.39 23.06 0.45
C GLY A 663 16.06 22.90 1.18
N VAL A 664 15.43 21.74 1.11
CA VAL A 664 14.15 21.42 1.79
C VAL A 664 14.38 20.66 3.10
N ASN A 665 15.57 20.12 3.34
CA ASN A 665 16.03 19.51 4.58
C ASN A 665 16.84 20.53 5.38
#